data_0cf684de2ff81ad48754577470ecbe55
#
_entry.id   0cf684de2ff81ad48754577470ecbe55
#
_cell.length_a   1.000
_cell.length_b   1.000
_cell.length_c   1.000
_cell.angle_alpha   90.00
_cell.angle_beta   90.00
_cell.angle_gamma   90.00
#
_symmetry.space_group_name_H-M   'P 1'
#
loop_
_entity.id
_entity.type
_entity.pdbx_description
1 polymer ?
#
loop_
_entity_poly.entity_id
_entity_poly.type
_entity_poly.pdbx_seq_one_letter_code
_entity_poly.pdbx_strand_id
1 'polypeptide(L)'
;MGIELMYTIPVMGLVGLVVMVAKAMWVNKQDAGDANMKELAGYIARGASAFLKAEWKVLGVFAAIAAGLLAWSAELEAVAQHTDWVIAIAFLIGAFFSAFAGWIGMSIATKANVRTTQAARTSLAKGLQVSFNGGTVMGLGVAGLAVVGLSTLFILFLRMYVGDIAAGTAEWNDAMMQCLEVLAGFSLGAESIALFARVGGGIYTKAADVGADLVGKVEAGIPEDDARNPATIADNVGDNVGDVAGMGADLFGSYVATMLATMVLGREVVSADNFGGMAPILLPMVIAGLGVLFSIVGTFFVRINKDSDSVMAALNKGNWGAMILVAISSYPLIQWMLPETMEFVRGGNSTIITSMNVFWAIMLGLVVGTLMSMVTEYYTSMGRRPVLSIVRKSGTGHGTNVIGGLAMGMESTVLPILILAAGIWGSFALAGMYGVAIAAAGMMATTAMQLAIDAFGPIADNAGGIAEMSGLPKEVRERTDNLDAVGNTTAATGKGFAIASAALTALALFAAYVGMSGISGIDIYKANVLAMLFVGGMIPFFFSSLAISAVGKAAMDMVKEVRRQFRDIPGIMEGKAKPEYEKCVAISTKASIREMIAPGALALLAPIIVGFMPGLGAEALGGLLAGITVSGVLMGMFQNNAGGAWDNAKKSFEKGVDIDGTMYYKHKADKPSPPHQAAVTGDTVGDPFKDTSGPSMNILIKLTSIVALIIAPHINENGHTAAAYADSDHAAAHATSHPQGIAYNATALGSTDASAMSTRPTPFTHTLVGSNVLIGGAEDGLEHDLMKFIQRAIPADKTTWIGMNEVAFTEQSDAQPASRTQISNLAEIMKAYPTLKLEIGTSSNDPAVAQQQATVLHKYLIAQGVAEERLVAKGYGADAPFATKPLFLDRKPTQGAAIRVSER
;
A
#
# COMPACT_ATOMS: atom_id res chain seq x y z
N MET A 1 17.00 27.73 -8.21
CA MET A 1 17.07 27.01 -6.91
C MET A 1 16.02 25.90 -6.78
N GLY A 2 14.78 26.12 -7.25
CA GLY A 2 13.72 25.10 -7.15
C GLY A 2 14.01 23.80 -7.90
N ILE A 3 14.38 23.87 -9.16
CA ILE A 3 14.66 22.68 -10.00
C ILE A 3 15.97 21.97 -9.59
N GLU A 4 16.91 22.66 -8.98
CA GLU A 4 18.20 22.09 -8.55
C GLU A 4 18.06 21.07 -7.40
N LEU A 5 17.06 21.22 -6.53
CA LEU A 5 16.77 20.25 -5.46
C LEU A 5 16.53 18.86 -6.03
N MET A 6 15.85 18.76 -7.17
CA MET A 6 15.51 17.51 -7.82
C MET A 6 16.76 16.67 -8.13
N TYR A 7 17.89 17.31 -8.46
CA TYR A 7 19.17 16.62 -8.71
C TYR A 7 19.87 16.18 -7.43
N THR A 8 19.51 16.70 -6.27
CA THR A 8 20.09 16.28 -4.99
C THR A 8 19.50 14.95 -4.50
N ILE A 9 18.27 14.62 -4.92
CA ILE A 9 17.58 13.39 -4.49
C ILE A 9 18.34 12.12 -4.92
N PRO A 10 18.70 11.91 -6.20
CA PRO A 10 19.51 10.77 -6.60
C PRO A 10 20.90 10.76 -5.94
N VAL A 11 21.47 11.92 -5.60
CA VAL A 11 22.75 12.00 -4.87
C VAL A 11 22.62 11.42 -3.46
N MET A 12 21.50 11.68 -2.75
CA MET A 12 21.24 11.07 -1.44
C MET A 12 21.18 9.53 -1.53
N GLY A 13 20.51 9.01 -2.55
CA GLY A 13 20.47 7.57 -2.84
C GLY A 13 21.87 7.00 -3.16
N LEU A 14 22.66 7.72 -3.97
CA LEU A 14 24.05 7.34 -4.29
C LEU A 14 24.94 7.30 -3.06
N VAL A 15 24.80 8.24 -2.11
CA VAL A 15 25.52 8.19 -0.83
C VAL A 15 25.19 6.90 -0.09
N GLY A 16 23.91 6.50 -0.05
CA GLY A 16 23.49 5.20 0.49
C GLY A 16 24.20 4.02 -0.18
N LEU A 17 24.28 4.01 -1.51
CA LEU A 17 24.97 2.96 -2.27
C LEU A 17 26.48 2.95 -2.03
N VAL A 18 27.13 4.09 -1.90
CA VAL A 18 28.55 4.18 -1.55
C VAL A 18 28.83 3.59 -0.17
N VAL A 19 27.99 3.93 0.82
CA VAL A 19 28.13 3.37 2.17
C VAL A 19 27.82 1.86 2.16
N MET A 20 26.85 1.41 1.39
CA MET A 20 26.54 0.00 1.15
C MET A 20 27.78 -0.75 0.66
N VAL A 21 28.47 -0.23 -0.38
CA VAL A 21 29.71 -0.84 -0.91
C VAL A 21 30.82 -0.88 0.15
N ALA A 22 30.99 0.21 0.92
CA ALA A 22 31.97 0.24 2.00
C ALA A 22 31.68 -0.83 3.08
N LYS A 23 30.40 -1.00 3.49
CA LYS A 23 29.97 -2.03 4.42
C LYS A 23 30.16 -3.43 3.85
N ALA A 24 29.84 -3.65 2.58
CA ALA A 24 30.06 -4.94 1.90
C ALA A 24 31.56 -5.29 1.85
N MET A 25 32.42 -4.34 1.55
CA MET A 25 33.87 -4.55 1.61
C MET A 25 34.35 -4.89 3.03
N TRP A 26 33.79 -4.24 4.04
CA TRP A 26 34.09 -4.53 5.44
C TRP A 26 33.67 -5.95 5.83
N VAL A 27 32.44 -6.38 5.51
CA VAL A 27 31.97 -7.75 5.77
C VAL A 27 32.86 -8.78 5.05
N ASN A 28 33.20 -8.53 3.78
CA ASN A 28 34.06 -9.44 3.00
C ASN A 28 35.48 -9.63 3.59
N LYS A 29 35.99 -8.62 4.32
CA LYS A 29 37.31 -8.68 4.99
C LYS A 29 37.28 -9.46 6.30
N GLN A 30 36.13 -9.77 6.88
CA GLN A 30 36.02 -10.55 8.10
C GLN A 30 36.44 -12.00 7.84
N ASP A 31 36.99 -12.65 8.86
CA ASP A 31 37.42 -14.05 8.78
C ASP A 31 36.20 -14.98 8.54
N ALA A 32 36.33 -15.87 7.57
CA ALA A 32 35.33 -16.86 7.21
C ALA A 32 35.50 -18.22 7.90
N GLY A 33 36.39 -18.32 8.87
CA GLY A 33 36.58 -19.52 9.65
C GLY A 33 37.46 -20.60 8.96
N ASP A 34 37.28 -21.82 9.40
CA ASP A 34 38.06 -22.97 8.95
C ASP A 34 37.60 -23.53 7.58
N ALA A 35 38.27 -24.60 7.13
CA ALA A 35 38.04 -25.18 5.79
C ALA A 35 36.62 -25.77 5.64
N ASN A 36 36.12 -26.43 6.70
CA ASN A 36 34.78 -27.04 6.70
C ASN A 36 33.70 -25.99 6.62
N MET A 37 33.80 -24.92 7.42
CA MET A 37 32.87 -23.77 7.35
C MET A 37 32.84 -23.14 5.97
N LYS A 38 33.98 -22.95 5.32
CA LYS A 38 34.08 -22.39 3.96
C LYS A 38 33.50 -23.33 2.90
N GLU A 39 33.66 -24.64 3.07
CA GLU A 39 33.04 -25.64 2.16
C GLU A 39 31.53 -25.58 2.23
N LEU A 40 30.93 -25.58 3.44
CA LEU A 40 29.49 -25.49 3.66
C LEU A 40 28.93 -24.17 3.12
N ALA A 41 29.57 -23.05 3.44
CA ALA A 41 29.19 -21.75 2.88
C ALA A 41 29.30 -21.73 1.34
N GLY A 42 30.23 -22.49 0.77
CA GLY A 42 30.37 -22.67 -0.67
C GLY A 42 29.19 -23.42 -1.31
N TYR A 43 28.67 -24.47 -0.63
CA TYR A 43 27.45 -25.17 -1.10
C TYR A 43 26.24 -24.22 -1.05
N ILE A 44 26.06 -23.49 0.05
CA ILE A 44 24.95 -22.52 0.22
C ILE A 44 25.01 -21.45 -0.89
N ALA A 45 26.17 -20.83 -1.10
CA ALA A 45 26.31 -19.76 -2.10
C ALA A 45 26.09 -20.26 -3.54
N ARG A 46 26.55 -21.48 -3.89
CA ARG A 46 26.30 -22.08 -5.20
C ARG A 46 24.82 -22.41 -5.37
N GLY A 47 24.17 -22.98 -4.36
CA GLY A 47 22.75 -23.29 -4.37
C GLY A 47 21.90 -22.05 -4.59
N ALA A 48 22.15 -20.99 -3.80
CA ALA A 48 21.45 -19.71 -3.92
C ALA A 48 21.63 -19.07 -5.32
N SER A 49 22.86 -19.10 -5.85
CA SER A 49 23.13 -18.62 -7.21
C SER A 49 22.44 -19.46 -8.29
N ALA A 50 22.34 -20.77 -8.10
CA ALA A 50 21.66 -21.67 -9.04
C ALA A 50 20.15 -21.39 -9.06
N PHE A 51 19.53 -21.19 -7.90
CA PHE A 51 18.14 -20.81 -7.79
C PHE A 51 17.84 -19.49 -8.51
N LEU A 52 18.56 -18.40 -8.18
CA LEU A 52 18.34 -17.09 -8.83
C LEU A 52 18.52 -17.14 -10.34
N LYS A 53 19.52 -17.88 -10.85
CA LYS A 53 19.68 -18.03 -12.30
C LYS A 53 18.47 -18.73 -12.96
N ALA A 54 17.93 -19.76 -12.31
CA ALA A 54 16.77 -20.48 -12.81
C ALA A 54 15.50 -19.60 -12.75
N GLU A 55 15.30 -18.87 -11.68
CA GLU A 55 14.22 -17.92 -11.48
C GLU A 55 14.28 -16.77 -12.50
N TRP A 56 15.42 -16.09 -12.63
CA TRP A 56 15.59 -14.99 -13.59
C TRP A 56 15.37 -15.39 -15.05
N LYS A 57 15.65 -16.65 -15.41
CA LYS A 57 15.35 -17.14 -16.75
C LYS A 57 13.84 -17.13 -17.04
N VAL A 58 13.02 -17.53 -16.07
CA VAL A 58 11.55 -17.52 -16.21
C VAL A 58 11.02 -16.10 -16.12
N LEU A 59 11.50 -15.32 -15.14
CA LEU A 59 11.11 -13.92 -14.97
C LEU A 59 11.51 -13.03 -16.15
N GLY A 60 12.64 -13.31 -16.81
CA GLY A 60 13.06 -12.60 -18.01
C GLY A 60 12.10 -12.82 -19.19
N VAL A 61 11.61 -14.05 -19.36
CA VAL A 61 10.57 -14.35 -20.37
C VAL A 61 9.26 -13.63 -20.03
N PHE A 62 8.85 -13.71 -18.77
CA PHE A 62 7.66 -12.99 -18.29
C PHE A 62 7.80 -11.47 -18.52
N ALA A 63 8.94 -10.88 -18.14
CA ALA A 63 9.18 -9.45 -18.28
C ALA A 63 9.16 -9.00 -19.74
N ALA A 64 9.71 -9.80 -20.64
CA ALA A 64 9.67 -9.50 -22.08
C ALA A 64 8.23 -9.53 -22.64
N ILE A 65 7.43 -10.52 -22.24
CA ILE A 65 6.01 -10.61 -22.66
C ILE A 65 5.22 -9.42 -22.10
N ALA A 66 5.36 -9.13 -20.79
CA ALA A 66 4.65 -8.04 -20.13
C ALA A 66 5.04 -6.68 -20.74
N ALA A 67 6.31 -6.43 -21.00
CA ALA A 67 6.79 -5.22 -21.67
C ALA A 67 6.21 -5.09 -23.09
N GLY A 68 6.14 -6.19 -23.85
CA GLY A 68 5.53 -6.19 -25.18
C GLY A 68 4.03 -5.85 -25.13
N LEU A 69 3.30 -6.39 -24.14
CA LEU A 69 1.88 -6.08 -23.94
C LEU A 69 1.68 -4.61 -23.52
N LEU A 70 2.52 -4.08 -22.64
CA LEU A 70 2.48 -2.67 -22.23
C LEU A 70 2.77 -1.74 -23.40
N ALA A 71 3.80 -2.01 -24.20
CA ALA A 71 4.10 -1.22 -25.39
C ALA A 71 2.94 -1.25 -26.40
N TRP A 72 2.38 -2.44 -26.63
CA TRP A 72 1.23 -2.59 -27.53
C TRP A 72 -0.02 -1.86 -27.01
N SER A 73 -0.31 -1.93 -25.71
CA SER A 73 -1.49 -1.29 -25.12
C SER A 73 -1.39 0.23 -25.16
N ALA A 74 -0.18 0.79 -25.05
CA ALA A 74 0.08 2.22 -25.08
C ALA A 74 -0.14 2.85 -26.47
N GLU A 75 -0.07 2.03 -27.55
CA GLU A 75 -0.30 2.47 -28.92
C GLU A 75 -1.78 2.45 -29.35
N LEU A 76 -2.68 2.00 -28.49
CA LEU A 76 -4.12 2.01 -28.79
C LEU A 76 -4.65 3.46 -28.85
N GLU A 77 -5.40 3.81 -29.89
CA GLU A 77 -5.94 5.17 -30.12
C GLU A 77 -6.69 5.73 -28.90
N ALA A 78 -7.36 4.87 -28.13
CA ALA A 78 -8.15 5.26 -26.98
C ALA A 78 -7.31 5.83 -25.81
N VAL A 79 -6.01 5.53 -25.75
CA VAL A 79 -5.14 5.88 -24.61
C VAL A 79 -3.85 6.57 -24.99
N ALA A 80 -3.53 6.69 -26.28
CA ALA A 80 -2.29 7.27 -26.78
C ALA A 80 -2.04 8.73 -26.34
N GLN A 81 -3.08 9.42 -25.85
CA GLN A 81 -2.95 10.77 -25.28
C GLN A 81 -2.49 10.77 -23.81
N HIS A 82 -2.61 9.65 -23.13
CA HIS A 82 -2.36 9.54 -21.68
C HIS A 82 -1.11 8.73 -21.35
N THR A 83 -0.71 7.79 -22.19
CA THR A 83 0.47 6.94 -21.96
C THR A 83 1.38 6.89 -23.19
N ASP A 84 2.54 6.25 -23.04
CA ASP A 84 3.55 6.11 -24.09
C ASP A 84 4.21 4.73 -23.99
N TRP A 85 4.67 4.17 -25.12
CA TRP A 85 5.41 2.91 -25.16
C TRP A 85 6.63 2.88 -24.23
N VAL A 86 7.14 4.04 -23.82
CA VAL A 86 8.23 4.21 -22.83
C VAL A 86 7.87 3.57 -21.47
N ILE A 87 6.57 3.37 -21.17
CA ILE A 87 6.12 2.63 -19.98
C ILE A 87 6.70 1.21 -19.93
N ALA A 88 6.88 0.57 -21.10
CA ALA A 88 7.50 -0.75 -21.20
C ALA A 88 8.99 -0.71 -20.83
N ILE A 89 9.70 0.34 -21.19
CA ILE A 89 11.10 0.55 -20.79
C ILE A 89 11.18 0.79 -19.27
N ALA A 90 10.32 1.66 -18.74
CA ALA A 90 10.25 1.92 -17.31
C ALA A 90 9.98 0.60 -16.53
N PHE A 91 9.06 -0.23 -17.02
CA PHE A 91 8.77 -1.56 -16.48
C PHE A 91 10.01 -2.46 -16.45
N LEU A 92 10.76 -2.57 -17.57
CA LEU A 92 11.96 -3.39 -17.63
C LEU A 92 13.06 -2.90 -16.69
N ILE A 93 13.22 -1.57 -16.55
CA ILE A 93 14.17 -0.98 -15.60
C ILE A 93 13.74 -1.30 -14.16
N GLY A 94 12.46 -1.18 -13.83
CA GLY A 94 11.91 -1.54 -12.50
C GLY A 94 12.11 -3.01 -12.17
N ALA A 95 11.82 -3.89 -13.12
CA ALA A 95 12.05 -5.32 -13.01
C ALA A 95 13.54 -5.64 -12.76
N PHE A 96 14.44 -5.01 -13.51
CA PHE A 96 15.88 -5.18 -13.34
C PHE A 96 16.34 -4.70 -11.96
N PHE A 97 15.93 -3.51 -11.50
CA PHE A 97 16.34 -3.00 -10.21
C PHE A 97 15.83 -3.83 -9.04
N SER A 98 14.60 -4.35 -9.11
CA SER A 98 14.04 -5.25 -8.11
C SER A 98 14.83 -6.57 -8.03
N ALA A 99 15.09 -7.20 -9.17
CA ALA A 99 15.93 -8.40 -9.25
C ALA A 99 17.35 -8.15 -8.73
N PHE A 100 17.93 -6.99 -9.06
CA PHE A 100 19.27 -6.60 -8.62
C PHE A 100 19.33 -6.31 -7.12
N ALA A 101 18.30 -5.70 -6.53
CA ALA A 101 18.16 -5.50 -5.10
C ALA A 101 18.13 -6.84 -4.35
N GLY A 102 17.37 -7.82 -4.83
CA GLY A 102 17.36 -9.17 -4.30
C GLY A 102 18.73 -9.86 -4.40
N TRP A 103 19.41 -9.71 -5.55
CA TRP A 103 20.75 -10.25 -5.73
C TRP A 103 21.80 -9.66 -4.79
N ILE A 104 21.77 -8.34 -4.54
CA ILE A 104 22.65 -7.68 -3.55
C ILE A 104 22.43 -8.32 -2.19
N GLY A 105 21.19 -8.45 -1.74
CA GLY A 105 20.83 -9.07 -0.46
C GLY A 105 21.38 -10.48 -0.33
N MET A 106 21.06 -11.37 -1.28
CA MET A 106 21.53 -12.75 -1.29
C MET A 106 23.06 -12.85 -1.34
N SER A 107 23.70 -12.03 -2.19
CA SER A 107 25.15 -12.06 -2.35
C SER A 107 25.90 -11.65 -1.08
N ILE A 108 25.39 -10.71 -0.29
CA ILE A 108 26.01 -10.35 0.98
C ILE A 108 25.65 -11.31 2.09
N ALA A 109 24.42 -11.81 2.15
CA ALA A 109 23.96 -12.74 3.19
C ALA A 109 24.78 -14.03 3.17
N THR A 110 24.93 -14.68 2.00
CA THR A 110 25.74 -15.88 1.86
C THR A 110 27.19 -15.72 2.30
N LYS A 111 27.73 -14.48 2.23
CA LYS A 111 29.08 -14.18 2.74
C LYS A 111 29.09 -13.83 4.22
N ALA A 112 28.03 -13.19 4.71
CA ALA A 112 27.88 -12.79 6.10
C ALA A 112 27.63 -13.99 7.02
N ASN A 113 26.85 -15.00 6.56
CA ASN A 113 26.47 -16.17 7.35
C ASN A 113 27.70 -16.82 8.04
N VAL A 114 28.65 -17.31 7.25
CA VAL A 114 29.87 -17.99 7.77
C VAL A 114 30.75 -17.06 8.60
N ARG A 115 30.79 -15.77 8.25
CA ARG A 115 31.58 -14.77 9.00
C ARG A 115 30.93 -14.42 10.32
N THR A 116 29.62 -14.45 10.41
CA THR A 116 28.86 -14.32 11.66
C THR A 116 29.13 -15.50 12.58
N THR A 117 29.09 -16.73 12.03
CA THR A 117 29.50 -17.94 12.77
C THR A 117 30.89 -17.79 13.34
N GLN A 118 31.86 -17.41 12.53
CA GLN A 118 33.25 -17.24 13.00
C GLN A 118 33.36 -16.12 14.05
N ALA A 119 32.66 -15.00 13.87
CA ALA A 119 32.64 -13.89 14.81
C ALA A 119 32.00 -14.30 16.17
N ALA A 120 30.92 -15.12 16.14
CA ALA A 120 30.27 -15.67 17.32
C ALA A 120 31.17 -16.58 18.16
N ARG A 121 32.22 -17.18 17.59
CA ARG A 121 33.27 -17.91 18.37
C ARG A 121 33.95 -17.00 19.40
N THR A 122 34.02 -15.70 19.12
CA THR A 122 34.68 -14.74 20.02
C THR A 122 33.70 -14.13 21.03
N SER A 123 32.58 -13.60 20.55
CA SER A 123 31.53 -12.98 21.40
C SER A 123 30.22 -12.76 20.64
N LEU A 124 29.12 -12.64 21.37
CA LEU A 124 27.82 -12.25 20.84
C LEU A 124 27.88 -10.87 20.15
N ALA A 125 28.61 -9.92 20.75
CA ALA A 125 28.78 -8.56 20.21
C ALA A 125 29.42 -8.55 18.82
N LYS A 126 30.44 -9.40 18.59
CA LYS A 126 31.05 -9.51 17.26
C LYS A 126 30.15 -10.24 16.25
N GLY A 127 29.42 -11.26 16.69
CA GLY A 127 28.40 -11.92 15.89
C GLY A 127 27.36 -10.92 15.39
N LEU A 128 26.76 -10.13 16.30
CA LEU A 128 25.81 -9.05 15.97
C LEU A 128 26.43 -8.04 15.00
N GLN A 129 27.67 -7.64 15.23
CA GLN A 129 28.33 -6.65 14.37
C GLN A 129 28.44 -7.12 12.92
N VAL A 130 28.77 -8.39 12.68
CA VAL A 130 28.92 -8.94 11.33
C VAL A 130 27.56 -9.12 10.68
N SER A 131 26.61 -9.79 11.35
CA SER A 131 25.27 -10.05 10.83
C SER A 131 24.49 -8.76 10.52
N PHE A 132 24.51 -7.79 11.44
CA PHE A 132 23.86 -6.49 11.23
C PHE A 132 24.51 -5.66 10.12
N ASN A 133 25.84 -5.67 9.95
CA ASN A 133 26.44 -5.02 8.79
C ASN A 133 26.07 -5.73 7.47
N GLY A 134 25.91 -7.05 7.48
CA GLY A 134 25.35 -7.77 6.34
C GLY A 134 23.94 -7.28 5.99
N GLY A 135 23.06 -7.20 6.99
CA GLY A 135 21.72 -6.62 6.83
C GLY A 135 21.74 -5.16 6.38
N THR A 136 22.68 -4.35 6.90
CA THR A 136 22.85 -2.94 6.50
C THR A 136 23.18 -2.80 5.00
N VAL A 137 23.99 -3.70 4.44
CA VAL A 137 24.29 -3.71 3.00
C VAL A 137 23.01 -3.88 2.20
N MET A 138 22.15 -4.82 2.61
CA MET A 138 20.87 -5.03 1.95
C MET A 138 19.96 -3.80 2.09
N GLY A 139 19.78 -3.28 3.31
CA GLY A 139 18.88 -2.14 3.57
C GLY A 139 19.26 -0.89 2.79
N LEU A 140 20.54 -0.52 2.79
CA LEU A 140 21.05 0.63 2.03
C LEU A 140 21.06 0.37 0.52
N GLY A 141 21.29 -0.87 0.10
CA GLY A 141 21.22 -1.27 -1.31
C GLY A 141 19.82 -1.10 -1.88
N VAL A 142 18.83 -1.64 -1.21
CA VAL A 142 17.41 -1.58 -1.62
C VAL A 142 16.92 -0.13 -1.64
N ALA A 143 17.03 0.59 -0.53
CA ALA A 143 16.50 1.96 -0.45
C ALA A 143 17.30 2.93 -1.33
N GLY A 144 18.63 2.78 -1.42
CA GLY A 144 19.47 3.59 -2.31
C GLY A 144 19.12 3.39 -3.78
N LEU A 145 18.94 2.13 -4.23
CA LEU A 145 18.51 1.83 -5.60
C LEU A 145 17.11 2.38 -5.90
N ALA A 146 16.19 2.29 -4.95
CA ALA A 146 14.82 2.79 -5.13
C ALA A 146 14.82 4.32 -5.30
N VAL A 147 15.54 5.03 -4.43
CA VAL A 147 15.66 6.51 -4.52
C VAL A 147 16.36 6.92 -5.81
N VAL A 148 17.49 6.29 -6.17
CA VAL A 148 18.21 6.60 -7.41
C VAL A 148 17.36 6.30 -8.64
N GLY A 149 16.74 5.11 -8.69
CA GLY A 149 15.97 4.65 -9.85
C GLY A 149 14.76 5.54 -10.12
N LEU A 150 13.91 5.71 -9.10
CA LEU A 150 12.69 6.49 -9.23
C LEU A 150 12.97 7.97 -9.54
N SER A 151 13.90 8.60 -8.79
CA SER A 151 14.20 10.01 -8.99
C SER A 151 14.89 10.29 -10.32
N THR A 152 15.78 9.41 -10.78
CA THR A 152 16.44 9.58 -12.08
C THR A 152 15.46 9.44 -13.24
N LEU A 153 14.57 8.43 -13.19
CA LEU A 153 13.53 8.27 -14.19
C LEU A 153 12.53 9.42 -14.16
N PHE A 154 12.12 9.87 -12.98
CA PHE A 154 11.25 11.03 -12.86
C PHE A 154 11.87 12.28 -13.52
N ILE A 155 13.14 12.58 -13.26
CA ILE A 155 13.87 13.69 -13.87
C ILE A 155 13.90 13.57 -15.40
N LEU A 156 14.16 12.34 -15.90
CA LEU A 156 14.19 12.07 -17.33
C LEU A 156 12.83 12.29 -17.98
N PHE A 157 11.77 11.71 -17.40
CA PHE A 157 10.40 11.80 -17.94
C PHE A 157 9.81 13.21 -17.78
N LEU A 158 10.14 13.91 -16.68
CA LEU A 158 9.77 15.32 -16.52
C LEU A 158 10.31 16.18 -17.66
N ARG A 159 11.57 15.97 -18.06
CA ARG A 159 12.17 16.70 -19.20
C ARG A 159 11.58 16.28 -20.54
N MET A 160 11.17 15.01 -20.66
CA MET A 160 10.64 14.45 -21.91
C MET A 160 9.22 14.90 -22.18
N TYR A 161 8.36 14.89 -21.17
CA TYR A 161 6.92 15.15 -21.32
C TYR A 161 6.52 16.56 -20.89
N VAL A 162 7.05 17.08 -19.78
CA VAL A 162 6.65 18.37 -19.22
C VAL A 162 7.54 19.51 -19.74
N GLY A 163 8.85 19.30 -19.82
CA GLY A 163 9.80 20.28 -20.36
C GLY A 163 9.66 21.68 -19.74
N ASP A 164 9.40 22.69 -20.56
CA ASP A 164 9.26 24.10 -20.18
C ASP A 164 7.80 24.55 -20.03
N ILE A 165 6.83 23.63 -20.01
CA ILE A 165 5.40 23.95 -19.84
C ILE A 165 5.19 24.59 -18.47
N ALA A 166 4.47 25.71 -18.42
CA ALA A 166 4.24 26.46 -17.20
C ALA A 166 3.36 25.66 -16.21
N ALA A 167 3.82 25.51 -14.97
CA ALA A 167 3.08 24.80 -13.94
C ALA A 167 1.71 25.47 -13.66
N GLY A 168 0.72 24.64 -13.35
CA GLY A 168 -0.65 25.06 -13.04
C GLY A 168 -1.53 25.29 -14.29
N THR A 169 -1.01 25.06 -15.50
CA THR A 169 -1.84 25.03 -16.72
C THR A 169 -2.47 23.64 -16.92
N ALA A 170 -3.55 23.57 -17.70
CA ALA A 170 -4.16 22.29 -18.08
C ALA A 170 -3.14 21.40 -18.82
N GLU A 171 -2.39 21.98 -19.76
CA GLU A 171 -1.35 21.29 -20.51
C GLU A 171 -0.24 20.71 -19.60
N TRP A 172 0.16 21.46 -18.56
CA TRP A 172 1.11 20.95 -17.55
C TRP A 172 0.52 19.78 -16.76
N ASN A 173 -0.75 19.86 -16.38
CA ASN A 173 -1.42 18.79 -15.64
C ASN A 173 -1.49 17.49 -16.45
N ASP A 174 -1.80 17.59 -17.75
CA ASP A 174 -1.86 16.44 -18.65
C ASP A 174 -0.47 15.84 -18.88
N ALA A 175 0.53 16.68 -19.16
CA ALA A 175 1.92 16.26 -19.32
C ALA A 175 2.49 15.62 -18.05
N MET A 176 2.19 16.16 -16.86
CA MET A 176 2.59 15.59 -15.59
C MET A 176 1.88 14.26 -15.31
N MET A 177 0.60 14.14 -15.70
CA MET A 177 -0.14 12.89 -15.61
C MET A 177 0.54 11.81 -16.44
N GLN A 178 0.85 12.09 -17.70
CA GLN A 178 1.58 11.18 -18.59
C GLN A 178 2.96 10.80 -18.04
N CYS A 179 3.71 11.78 -17.51
CA CYS A 179 5.00 11.54 -16.84
C CYS A 179 4.88 10.54 -15.68
N LEU A 180 3.90 10.70 -14.80
CA LEU A 180 3.69 9.84 -13.63
C LEU A 180 3.13 8.47 -14.03
N GLU A 181 2.31 8.39 -15.06
CA GLU A 181 1.79 7.13 -15.58
C GLU A 181 2.88 6.27 -16.21
N VAL A 182 3.74 6.86 -17.05
CA VAL A 182 4.91 6.16 -17.59
C VAL A 182 5.85 5.71 -16.45
N LEU A 183 6.00 6.53 -15.42
CA LEU A 183 6.76 6.18 -14.22
C LEU A 183 6.12 5.02 -13.42
N ALA A 184 4.80 4.85 -13.49
CA ALA A 184 4.11 3.72 -12.86
C ALA A 184 4.55 2.37 -13.47
N GLY A 185 5.00 2.35 -14.73
CA GLY A 185 5.64 1.19 -15.33
C GLY A 185 6.85 0.70 -14.52
N PHE A 186 7.69 1.59 -14.00
CA PHE A 186 8.81 1.24 -13.12
C PHE A 186 8.34 0.53 -11.85
N SER A 187 7.27 1.02 -11.23
CA SER A 187 6.67 0.40 -10.04
C SER A 187 6.04 -0.97 -10.35
N LEU A 188 5.33 -1.10 -11.49
CA LEU A 188 4.76 -2.37 -11.93
C LEU A 188 5.84 -3.42 -12.17
N GLY A 189 6.94 -3.05 -12.82
CA GLY A 189 8.08 -3.94 -13.05
C GLY A 189 8.70 -4.41 -11.73
N ALA A 190 8.89 -3.49 -10.80
CA ALA A 190 9.44 -3.77 -9.48
C ALA A 190 8.57 -4.74 -8.68
N GLU A 191 7.26 -4.46 -8.56
CA GLU A 191 6.32 -5.30 -7.79
C GLU A 191 6.05 -6.65 -8.46
N SER A 192 6.06 -6.72 -9.80
CA SER A 192 5.90 -7.99 -10.51
C SER A 192 7.05 -8.96 -10.19
N ILE A 193 8.31 -8.50 -10.27
CA ILE A 193 9.46 -9.32 -9.89
C ILE A 193 9.43 -9.66 -8.40
N ALA A 194 9.08 -8.69 -7.56
CA ALA A 194 8.94 -8.89 -6.12
C ALA A 194 7.96 -10.01 -5.77
N LEU A 195 6.80 -10.07 -6.44
CA LEU A 195 5.80 -11.12 -6.22
C LEU A 195 6.37 -12.50 -6.49
N PHE A 196 6.97 -12.71 -7.66
CA PHE A 196 7.50 -14.01 -8.02
C PHE A 196 8.68 -14.40 -7.13
N ALA A 197 9.61 -13.48 -6.85
CA ALA A 197 10.75 -13.72 -5.98
C ALA A 197 10.30 -14.06 -4.55
N ARG A 198 9.28 -13.37 -4.02
CA ARG A 198 8.77 -13.64 -2.67
C ARG A 198 8.01 -14.96 -2.57
N VAL A 199 7.12 -15.23 -3.53
CA VAL A 199 6.35 -16.49 -3.57
C VAL A 199 7.27 -17.66 -3.90
N GLY A 200 8.11 -17.55 -4.92
CA GLY A 200 9.05 -18.60 -5.35
C GLY A 200 10.09 -18.91 -4.27
N GLY A 201 10.73 -17.86 -3.74
CA GLY A 201 11.69 -17.98 -2.64
C GLY A 201 11.05 -18.58 -1.38
N GLY A 202 9.86 -18.14 -0.98
CA GLY A 202 9.14 -18.68 0.17
C GLY A 202 8.72 -20.14 0.01
N ILE A 203 8.26 -20.55 -1.18
CA ILE A 203 7.97 -21.97 -1.48
C ILE A 203 9.26 -22.79 -1.42
N TYR A 204 10.37 -22.26 -1.94
CA TYR A 204 11.68 -22.92 -1.89
C TYR A 204 12.12 -23.17 -0.45
N THR A 205 12.19 -22.08 0.35
CA THR A 205 12.66 -22.12 1.75
C THR A 205 11.84 -23.13 2.55
N LYS A 206 10.51 -22.97 2.53
CA LYS A 206 9.67 -23.79 3.40
C LYS A 206 9.45 -25.22 2.91
N ALA A 207 9.67 -25.50 1.64
CA ALA A 207 9.74 -26.89 1.17
C ALA A 207 10.99 -27.60 1.67
N ALA A 208 12.13 -26.91 1.73
CA ALA A 208 13.38 -27.46 2.24
C ALA A 208 13.32 -27.64 3.75
N ASP A 209 12.89 -26.63 4.50
CA ASP A 209 12.76 -26.59 5.94
C ASP A 209 11.78 -27.68 6.45
N VAL A 210 10.52 -27.68 5.98
CA VAL A 210 9.52 -28.70 6.33
C VAL A 210 10.01 -30.11 5.95
N GLY A 211 10.67 -30.26 4.80
CA GLY A 211 11.24 -31.53 4.35
C GLY A 211 12.37 -32.00 5.25
N ALA A 212 13.24 -31.08 5.66
CA ALA A 212 14.35 -31.36 6.59
C ALA A 212 13.81 -31.74 7.98
N ASP A 213 12.83 -31.00 8.48
CA ASP A 213 12.26 -31.17 9.81
C ASP A 213 11.48 -32.48 9.95
N LEU A 214 10.58 -32.79 9.02
CA LEU A 214 9.76 -34.00 9.09
C LEU A 214 10.62 -35.26 9.09
N VAL A 215 11.61 -35.38 8.20
CA VAL A 215 12.42 -36.57 8.10
C VAL A 215 13.56 -36.56 9.11
N GLY A 216 14.25 -35.44 9.28
CA GLY A 216 15.40 -35.35 10.20
C GLY A 216 15.00 -35.35 11.67
N LYS A 217 14.17 -34.39 12.08
CA LYS A 217 13.81 -34.22 13.51
C LYS A 217 12.77 -35.25 13.98
N VAL A 218 11.70 -35.45 13.16
CA VAL A 218 10.56 -36.26 13.60
C VAL A 218 10.78 -37.74 13.35
N GLU A 219 11.23 -38.15 12.15
CA GLU A 219 11.41 -39.55 11.80
C GLU A 219 12.77 -40.13 12.25
N ALA A 220 13.85 -39.47 11.90
CA ALA A 220 15.21 -39.95 12.17
C ALA A 220 15.75 -39.57 13.57
N GLY A 221 15.13 -38.56 14.20
CA GLY A 221 15.52 -38.10 15.54
C GLY A 221 16.90 -37.45 15.62
N ILE A 222 17.42 -36.94 14.49
CA ILE A 222 18.70 -36.19 14.44
C ILE A 222 18.46 -34.71 14.79
N PRO A 223 19.49 -34.01 15.31
CA PRO A 223 19.40 -32.59 15.63
C PRO A 223 18.97 -31.72 14.43
N GLU A 224 18.45 -30.55 14.72
CA GLU A 224 18.24 -29.49 13.74
C GLU A 224 19.59 -29.08 13.14
N ASP A 225 19.64 -28.77 11.86
CA ASP A 225 20.85 -28.39 11.12
C ASP A 225 21.97 -29.47 11.12
N ASP A 226 21.65 -30.72 11.39
CA ASP A 226 22.65 -31.78 11.34
C ASP A 226 23.19 -32.00 9.92
N ALA A 227 24.51 -32.05 9.78
CA ALA A 227 25.17 -32.25 8.48
C ALA A 227 24.82 -33.57 7.77
N ARG A 228 24.28 -34.57 8.49
CA ARG A 228 23.78 -35.83 7.94
C ARG A 228 22.46 -35.68 7.18
N ASN A 229 21.69 -34.62 7.46
CA ASN A 229 20.44 -34.37 6.79
C ASN A 229 20.68 -33.75 5.40
N PRO A 230 20.27 -34.42 4.30
CA PRO A 230 20.51 -33.92 2.95
C PRO A 230 19.82 -32.59 2.65
N ALA A 231 18.74 -32.25 3.34
CA ALA A 231 17.96 -31.05 3.09
C ALA A 231 18.51 -29.80 3.82
N THR A 232 19.38 -29.94 4.83
CA THR A 232 19.89 -28.80 5.62
C THR A 232 20.56 -27.71 4.76
N ILE A 233 21.35 -28.07 3.74
CA ILE A 233 21.94 -27.10 2.81
C ILE A 233 20.87 -26.43 1.96
N ALA A 234 19.82 -27.16 1.53
CA ALA A 234 18.73 -26.58 0.78
C ALA A 234 17.92 -25.59 1.63
N ASP A 235 17.73 -25.88 2.91
CA ASP A 235 17.09 -25.00 3.89
C ASP A 235 17.90 -23.70 4.05
N ASN A 236 19.17 -23.79 4.38
CA ASN A 236 20.06 -22.61 4.43
C ASN A 236 20.14 -21.81 3.12
N VAL A 237 20.04 -22.44 1.97
CA VAL A 237 19.90 -21.77 0.67
C VAL A 237 18.56 -21.00 0.63
N GLY A 238 17.49 -21.63 1.11
CA GLY A 238 16.15 -21.07 1.18
C GLY A 238 16.11 -19.71 1.88
N ASP A 239 16.67 -19.61 3.09
CA ASP A 239 16.72 -18.37 3.85
C ASP A 239 17.39 -17.24 3.06
N ASN A 240 18.47 -17.55 2.31
CA ASN A 240 19.15 -16.55 1.50
C ASN A 240 18.33 -16.11 0.27
N VAL A 241 17.54 -16.99 -0.34
CA VAL A 241 16.77 -16.65 -1.54
C VAL A 241 15.35 -16.21 -1.21
N GLY A 242 14.68 -16.81 -0.22
CA GLY A 242 13.32 -16.44 0.20
C GLY A 242 13.28 -15.26 1.16
N ASP A 243 13.99 -15.41 2.30
CA ASP A 243 13.90 -14.44 3.37
C ASP A 243 14.87 -13.26 3.23
N VAL A 244 15.89 -13.37 2.38
CA VAL A 244 16.75 -12.21 2.07
C VAL A 244 16.43 -11.68 0.67
N ALA A 245 16.64 -12.43 -0.41
CA ALA A 245 16.47 -11.90 -1.76
C ALA A 245 15.02 -11.54 -2.07
N GLY A 246 14.04 -12.41 -1.74
CA GLY A 246 12.62 -12.16 -1.92
C GLY A 246 12.12 -10.95 -1.14
N MET A 247 12.58 -10.81 0.12
CA MET A 247 12.27 -9.64 0.95
C MET A 247 12.89 -8.35 0.39
N GLY A 248 14.10 -8.42 -0.15
CA GLY A 248 14.76 -7.27 -0.77
C GLY A 248 14.01 -6.74 -1.97
N ALA A 249 13.53 -7.63 -2.83
CA ALA A 249 12.71 -7.29 -3.97
C ALA A 249 11.34 -6.70 -3.53
N ASP A 250 10.69 -7.30 -2.52
CA ASP A 250 9.41 -6.85 -1.95
C ASP A 250 9.51 -5.42 -1.39
N LEU A 251 10.48 -5.15 -0.52
CA LEU A 251 10.62 -3.83 0.08
C LEU A 251 11.13 -2.78 -0.91
N PHE A 252 11.87 -3.18 -1.95
CA PHE A 252 12.18 -2.31 -3.07
C PHE A 252 10.90 -1.85 -3.78
N GLY A 253 10.05 -2.78 -4.19
CA GLY A 253 8.77 -2.48 -4.82
C GLY A 253 7.88 -1.63 -3.92
N SER A 254 7.76 -2.00 -2.63
CA SER A 254 6.97 -1.26 -1.64
C SER A 254 7.39 0.19 -1.50
N TYR A 255 8.70 0.44 -1.45
CA TYR A 255 9.26 1.78 -1.31
C TYR A 255 8.98 2.63 -2.55
N VAL A 256 9.20 2.06 -3.74
CA VAL A 256 8.89 2.70 -5.03
C VAL A 256 7.39 3.02 -5.15
N ALA A 257 6.52 2.04 -4.88
CA ALA A 257 5.08 2.19 -5.00
C ALA A 257 4.52 3.27 -4.07
N THR A 258 5.02 3.34 -2.83
CA THR A 258 4.60 4.35 -1.85
C THR A 258 4.99 5.75 -2.29
N MET A 259 6.23 5.93 -2.77
CA MET A 259 6.68 7.22 -3.28
C MET A 259 5.86 7.64 -4.50
N LEU A 260 5.68 6.74 -5.47
CA LEU A 260 4.91 7.00 -6.69
C LEU A 260 3.45 7.37 -6.36
N ALA A 261 2.77 6.60 -5.52
CA ALA A 261 1.39 6.89 -5.13
C ALA A 261 1.25 8.28 -4.50
N THR A 262 2.23 8.66 -3.66
CA THR A 262 2.25 9.99 -3.03
C THR A 262 2.54 11.09 -4.06
N MET A 263 3.40 10.85 -5.05
CA MET A 263 3.68 11.78 -6.15
C MET A 263 2.42 12.02 -7.01
N VAL A 264 1.69 10.94 -7.35
CA VAL A 264 0.45 11.04 -8.14
C VAL A 264 -0.59 11.89 -7.41
N LEU A 265 -0.79 11.68 -6.10
CA LEU A 265 -1.70 12.51 -5.30
C LEU A 265 -1.15 13.91 -5.01
N GLY A 266 0.18 14.07 -4.98
CA GLY A 266 0.83 15.38 -4.88
C GLY A 266 0.54 16.29 -6.07
N ARG A 267 0.27 15.74 -7.25
CA ARG A 267 -0.19 16.49 -8.44
C ARG A 267 -1.56 17.15 -8.23
N GLU A 268 -2.44 16.54 -7.42
CA GLU A 268 -3.75 17.09 -7.08
C GLU A 268 -3.68 18.24 -6.04
N VAL A 269 -2.46 18.56 -5.54
CA VAL A 269 -2.22 19.66 -4.60
C VAL A 269 -1.73 20.89 -5.37
N VAL A 270 -2.57 21.90 -5.46
CA VAL A 270 -2.20 23.20 -6.03
C VAL A 270 -1.40 23.98 -5.00
N SER A 271 -0.14 24.28 -5.32
CA SER A 271 0.83 24.87 -4.41
C SER A 271 1.55 26.07 -5.07
N ALA A 272 1.52 27.20 -4.40
CA ALA A 272 2.30 28.38 -4.80
C ALA A 272 3.68 28.35 -4.12
N ASP A 273 4.47 27.33 -4.42
CA ASP A 273 5.77 27.08 -3.81
C ASP A 273 6.94 27.63 -4.66
N ASN A 274 8.15 27.59 -4.09
CA ASN A 274 9.37 28.03 -4.76
C ASN A 274 9.94 26.99 -5.75
N PHE A 275 9.24 25.87 -5.97
CA PHE A 275 9.62 24.74 -6.82
C PHE A 275 8.72 24.62 -8.07
N GLY A 276 8.03 25.70 -8.41
CA GLY A 276 7.14 25.73 -9.58
C GLY A 276 5.88 24.86 -9.41
N GLY A 277 5.30 24.79 -8.20
CA GLY A 277 4.14 23.98 -7.91
C GLY A 277 4.44 22.49 -7.74
N MET A 278 5.70 22.07 -7.83
CA MET A 278 6.09 20.65 -7.73
C MET A 278 6.45 20.17 -6.33
N ALA A 279 6.47 21.04 -5.32
CA ALA A 279 6.89 20.65 -3.98
C ALA A 279 6.09 19.46 -3.41
N PRO A 280 4.74 19.37 -3.54
CA PRO A 280 3.99 18.21 -3.07
C PRO A 280 4.35 16.89 -3.80
N ILE A 281 4.76 16.97 -5.08
CA ILE A 281 5.21 15.82 -5.87
C ILE A 281 6.62 15.38 -5.45
N LEU A 282 7.51 16.33 -5.17
CA LEU A 282 8.92 16.07 -4.83
C LEU A 282 9.09 15.61 -3.37
N LEU A 283 8.23 16.07 -2.47
CA LEU A 283 8.35 15.86 -1.02
C LEU A 283 8.55 14.40 -0.62
N PRO A 284 7.77 13.41 -1.12
CA PRO A 284 7.98 12.02 -0.75
C PRO A 284 9.37 11.50 -1.14
N MET A 285 9.91 11.89 -2.28
CA MET A 285 11.25 11.49 -2.71
C MET A 285 12.35 12.14 -1.85
N VAL A 286 12.17 13.39 -1.42
CA VAL A 286 13.11 14.08 -0.52
C VAL A 286 13.11 13.40 0.85
N ILE A 287 11.93 13.09 1.39
CA ILE A 287 11.78 12.34 2.67
C ILE A 287 12.48 10.98 2.55
N ALA A 288 12.29 10.29 1.46
CA ALA A 288 12.92 9.01 1.17
C ALA A 288 14.46 9.13 1.14
N GLY A 289 14.99 10.11 0.42
CA GLY A 289 16.43 10.39 0.36
C GLY A 289 17.04 10.72 1.72
N LEU A 290 16.39 11.60 2.50
CA LEU A 290 16.80 11.92 3.88
C LEU A 290 16.73 10.69 4.78
N GLY A 291 15.71 9.85 4.61
CA GLY A 291 15.56 8.60 5.34
C GLY A 291 16.73 7.63 5.13
N VAL A 292 17.25 7.53 3.90
CA VAL A 292 18.49 6.78 3.62
C VAL A 292 19.67 7.33 4.42
N LEU A 293 19.86 8.66 4.42
CA LEU A 293 20.97 9.31 5.16
C LEU A 293 20.82 9.08 6.68
N PHE A 294 19.63 9.25 7.22
CA PHE A 294 19.39 9.05 8.66
C PHE A 294 19.45 7.58 9.06
N SER A 295 19.10 6.67 8.18
CA SER A 295 19.32 5.23 8.39
C SER A 295 20.82 4.90 8.50
N ILE A 296 21.69 5.55 7.68
CA ILE A 296 23.15 5.41 7.85
C ILE A 296 23.58 5.83 9.26
N VAL A 297 23.08 6.98 9.75
CA VAL A 297 23.37 7.44 11.11
C VAL A 297 22.83 6.44 12.15
N GLY A 298 21.62 5.93 11.96
CA GLY A 298 21.00 4.91 12.83
C GLY A 298 21.85 3.66 13.00
N THR A 299 22.56 3.23 11.95
CA THR A 299 23.42 2.02 12.03
C THR A 299 24.54 2.14 13.04
N PHE A 300 25.00 3.36 13.37
CA PHE A 300 26.05 3.56 14.38
C PHE A 300 25.57 3.38 15.83
N PHE A 301 24.28 3.42 16.09
CA PHE A 301 23.69 3.21 17.40
C PHE A 301 23.49 1.73 17.74
N VAL A 302 23.54 0.83 16.74
CA VAL A 302 23.38 -0.63 16.95
C VAL A 302 24.69 -1.25 17.46
N ARG A 303 24.83 -1.27 18.78
CA ARG A 303 26.00 -1.85 19.46
C ARG A 303 25.61 -2.45 20.79
N ILE A 304 26.23 -3.59 21.13
CA ILE A 304 26.25 -4.18 22.47
C ILE A 304 27.71 -4.30 22.91
N ASN A 305 27.96 -4.24 24.21
CA ASN A 305 29.30 -4.29 24.76
C ASN A 305 29.60 -5.60 25.50
N LYS A 306 28.53 -6.26 26.02
CA LYS A 306 28.62 -7.50 26.78
C LYS A 306 27.66 -8.54 26.19
N ASP A 307 27.97 -9.81 26.35
CA ASP A 307 27.11 -10.90 25.91
C ASP A 307 25.76 -10.96 26.70
N SER A 308 25.68 -10.27 27.85
CA SER A 308 24.45 -10.09 28.62
C SER A 308 23.54 -8.98 28.15
N ASP A 309 24.01 -8.11 27.23
CA ASP A 309 23.23 -6.96 26.73
C ASP A 309 22.13 -7.45 25.78
N SER A 310 21.00 -6.76 25.80
CA SER A 310 19.87 -7.09 24.91
C SER A 310 20.15 -6.69 23.47
N VAL A 311 20.21 -7.65 22.57
CA VAL A 311 20.35 -7.45 21.11
C VAL A 311 19.16 -6.66 20.58
N MET A 312 17.94 -7.00 20.96
CA MET A 312 16.70 -6.30 20.57
C MET A 312 16.76 -4.82 20.95
N ALA A 313 17.22 -4.51 22.18
CA ALA A 313 17.33 -3.11 22.60
C ALA A 313 18.36 -2.32 21.77
N ALA A 314 19.44 -2.96 21.31
CA ALA A 314 20.42 -2.33 20.44
C ALA A 314 19.85 -2.04 19.04
N LEU A 315 19.11 -2.98 18.45
CA LEU A 315 18.44 -2.80 17.17
C LEU A 315 17.39 -1.70 17.25
N ASN A 316 16.57 -1.70 18.30
CA ASN A 316 15.56 -0.68 18.55
C ASN A 316 16.17 0.73 18.72
N LYS A 317 17.34 0.88 19.36
CA LYS A 317 18.03 2.17 19.44
C LYS A 317 18.40 2.73 18.07
N GLY A 318 18.88 1.89 17.16
CA GLY A 318 19.20 2.29 15.81
C GLY A 318 17.97 2.74 15.04
N ASN A 319 16.89 1.97 15.15
CA ASN A 319 15.62 2.28 14.48
C ASN A 319 15.00 3.59 14.99
N TRP A 320 14.86 3.72 16.31
CA TRP A 320 14.32 4.95 16.90
C TRP A 320 15.20 6.17 16.64
N GLY A 321 16.53 5.97 16.65
CA GLY A 321 17.45 7.04 16.28
C GLY A 321 17.20 7.58 14.87
N ALA A 322 17.05 6.71 13.88
CA ALA A 322 16.74 7.09 12.52
C ALA A 322 15.37 7.79 12.43
N MET A 323 14.33 7.25 13.09
CA MET A 323 12.99 7.82 13.09
C MET A 323 12.93 9.23 13.73
N ILE A 324 13.62 9.42 14.86
CA ILE A 324 13.68 10.73 15.53
C ILE A 324 14.35 11.77 14.62
N LEU A 325 15.41 11.36 13.88
CA LEU A 325 16.05 12.26 12.93
C LEU A 325 15.12 12.64 11.77
N VAL A 326 14.35 11.68 11.24
CA VAL A 326 13.31 11.95 10.24
C VAL A 326 12.27 12.92 10.81
N ALA A 327 11.76 12.65 12.02
CA ALA A 327 10.74 13.49 12.66
C ALA A 327 11.22 14.95 12.86
N ILE A 328 12.43 15.14 13.39
CA ILE A 328 13.00 16.47 13.63
C ILE A 328 13.26 17.21 12.32
N SER A 329 13.79 16.53 11.31
CA SER A 329 14.12 17.14 10.03
C SER A 329 12.89 17.43 9.16
N SER A 330 11.81 16.72 9.35
CA SER A 330 10.57 16.92 8.58
C SER A 330 9.97 18.32 8.82
N TYR A 331 10.09 18.89 10.03
CA TYR A 331 9.55 20.22 10.31
C TYR A 331 10.22 21.32 9.47
N PRO A 332 11.55 21.55 9.55
CA PRO A 332 12.19 22.59 8.73
C PRO A 332 12.11 22.27 7.24
N LEU A 333 12.10 21.00 6.83
CA LEU A 333 11.95 20.61 5.44
C LEU A 333 10.60 21.07 4.87
N ILE A 334 9.51 20.81 5.59
CA ILE A 334 8.15 21.17 5.17
C ILE A 334 7.99 22.67 5.11
N GLN A 335 8.47 23.42 6.12
CA GLN A 335 8.44 24.88 6.13
C GLN A 335 9.25 25.50 4.98
N TRP A 336 10.28 24.83 4.50
CA TRP A 336 11.09 25.28 3.38
C TRP A 336 10.46 24.94 2.03
N MET A 337 9.84 23.75 1.90
CA MET A 337 9.31 23.26 0.63
C MET A 337 7.90 23.74 0.35
N LEU A 338 7.02 23.71 1.35
CA LEU A 338 5.59 23.95 1.18
C LEU A 338 5.20 25.35 1.68
N PRO A 339 4.29 26.05 0.96
CA PRO A 339 3.70 27.28 1.47
C PRO A 339 2.80 27.00 2.67
N GLU A 340 2.44 28.05 3.40
CA GLU A 340 1.60 27.93 4.61
C GLU A 340 0.26 27.24 4.31
N THR A 341 -0.35 27.58 3.16
CA THR A 341 -1.63 27.04 2.70
C THR A 341 -1.54 26.54 1.27
N MET A 342 -2.20 25.43 0.99
CA MET A 342 -2.30 24.78 -0.31
C MET A 342 -3.74 24.32 -0.52
N GLU A 343 -4.11 24.05 -1.75
CA GLU A 343 -5.44 23.58 -2.12
C GLU A 343 -5.34 22.17 -2.70
N PHE A 344 -6.02 21.21 -2.06
CA PHE A 344 -6.17 19.85 -2.59
C PHE A 344 -7.46 19.82 -3.42
N VAL A 345 -7.31 19.62 -4.72
CA VAL A 345 -8.40 19.68 -5.69
C VAL A 345 -8.72 18.30 -6.21
N ARG A 346 -9.97 17.86 -6.04
CA ARG A 346 -10.40 16.53 -6.51
C ARG A 346 -11.89 16.50 -6.86
N GLY A 347 -12.23 16.03 -8.08
CA GLY A 347 -13.63 15.86 -8.51
C GLY A 347 -14.47 17.13 -8.40
N GLY A 348 -13.88 18.31 -8.68
CA GLY A 348 -14.55 19.60 -8.56
C GLY A 348 -14.69 20.14 -7.14
N ASN A 349 -14.24 19.39 -6.12
CA ASN A 349 -14.17 19.84 -4.73
C ASN A 349 -12.75 20.27 -4.38
N SER A 350 -12.61 21.41 -3.70
CA SER A 350 -11.34 21.86 -3.18
C SER A 350 -11.35 21.88 -1.65
N THR A 351 -10.24 21.48 -1.05
CA THR A 351 -10.02 21.49 0.39
C THR A 351 -8.72 22.20 0.70
N ILE A 352 -8.75 23.21 1.56
CA ILE A 352 -7.55 23.92 1.99
C ILE A 352 -6.80 23.02 2.99
N ILE A 353 -5.54 22.76 2.70
CA ILE A 353 -4.61 22.07 3.59
C ILE A 353 -3.44 22.98 3.93
N THR A 354 -2.86 22.81 5.12
CA THR A 354 -1.70 23.60 5.55
C THR A 354 -0.42 22.76 5.52
N SER A 355 0.72 23.41 5.38
CA SER A 355 2.02 22.74 5.54
C SER A 355 2.15 22.02 6.89
N MET A 356 1.57 22.58 7.94
CA MET A 356 1.53 21.97 9.27
C MET A 356 0.69 20.70 9.31
N ASN A 357 -0.42 20.65 8.56
CA ASN A 357 -1.23 19.43 8.44
C ASN A 357 -0.44 18.29 7.74
N VAL A 358 0.36 18.63 6.72
CA VAL A 358 1.25 17.67 6.06
C VAL A 358 2.33 17.17 7.03
N PHE A 359 2.92 18.07 7.85
CA PHE A 359 3.84 17.65 8.90
C PHE A 359 3.21 16.66 9.87
N TRP A 360 2.02 16.96 10.39
CA TRP A 360 1.35 16.06 11.33
C TRP A 360 0.93 14.75 10.69
N ALA A 361 0.60 14.73 9.39
CA ALA A 361 0.33 13.49 8.67
C ALA A 361 1.59 12.59 8.59
N ILE A 362 2.77 13.16 8.34
CA ILE A 362 4.05 12.42 8.37
C ILE A 362 4.32 11.89 9.79
N MET A 363 4.13 12.72 10.82
CA MET A 363 4.30 12.29 12.21
C MET A 363 3.36 11.14 12.56
N LEU A 364 2.11 11.21 12.11
CA LEU A 364 1.14 10.14 12.32
C LEU A 364 1.59 8.84 11.62
N GLY A 365 2.13 8.92 10.40
CA GLY A 365 2.70 7.76 9.70
C GLY A 365 3.84 7.10 10.50
N LEU A 366 4.77 7.89 11.03
CA LEU A 366 5.86 7.38 11.90
C LEU A 366 5.32 6.73 13.18
N VAL A 367 4.30 7.33 13.80
CA VAL A 367 3.66 6.77 14.99
C VAL A 367 2.95 5.45 14.67
N VAL A 368 2.18 5.38 13.58
CA VAL A 368 1.52 4.15 13.12
C VAL A 368 2.55 3.05 12.91
N GLY A 369 3.65 3.31 12.18
CA GLY A 369 4.71 2.33 11.96
C GLY A 369 5.36 1.84 13.26
N THR A 370 5.58 2.74 14.22
CA THR A 370 6.14 2.41 15.54
C THR A 370 5.19 1.52 16.33
N LEU A 371 3.91 1.90 16.41
CA LEU A 371 2.90 1.13 17.14
C LEU A 371 2.69 -0.26 16.52
N MET A 372 2.69 -0.34 15.19
CA MET A 372 2.62 -1.64 14.49
C MET A 372 3.78 -2.55 14.86
N SER A 373 5.00 -2.01 14.87
CA SER A 373 6.20 -2.73 15.27
C SER A 373 6.12 -3.21 16.73
N MET A 374 5.70 -2.35 17.65
CA MET A 374 5.56 -2.68 19.07
C MET A 374 4.49 -3.76 19.34
N VAL A 375 3.36 -3.70 18.65
CA VAL A 375 2.29 -4.69 18.78
C VAL A 375 2.74 -6.04 18.22
N THR A 376 3.39 -6.06 17.06
CA THR A 376 3.92 -7.30 16.49
C THR A 376 4.99 -7.91 17.39
N GLU A 377 5.92 -7.10 17.91
CA GLU A 377 6.92 -7.54 18.89
C GLU A 377 6.25 -8.18 20.12
N TYR A 378 5.18 -7.57 20.66
CA TYR A 378 4.44 -8.12 21.80
C TYR A 378 3.86 -9.51 21.52
N TYR A 379 3.27 -9.71 20.32
CA TYR A 379 2.62 -10.99 19.97
C TYR A 379 3.61 -12.09 19.60
N THR A 380 4.81 -11.75 19.14
CA THR A 380 5.79 -12.72 18.62
C THR A 380 7.00 -12.97 19.50
N SER A 381 7.33 -12.08 20.46
CA SER A 381 8.53 -12.22 21.27
C SER A 381 8.44 -13.35 22.30
N MET A 382 9.54 -14.09 22.44
CA MET A 382 9.71 -15.09 23.50
C MET A 382 9.45 -14.50 24.89
N GLY A 383 8.85 -15.30 25.77
CA GLY A 383 8.56 -14.92 27.17
C GLY A 383 7.38 -13.99 27.34
N ARG A 384 6.76 -13.50 26.26
CA ARG A 384 5.53 -12.72 26.29
C ARG A 384 4.30 -13.63 26.39
N ARG A 385 3.21 -13.10 26.98
CA ARG A 385 1.96 -13.84 27.21
C ARG A 385 1.45 -14.59 25.96
N PRO A 386 1.41 -13.99 24.74
CA PRO A 386 0.90 -14.69 23.56
C PRO A 386 1.71 -15.97 23.25
N VAL A 387 3.03 -15.86 23.17
CA VAL A 387 3.92 -16.99 22.90
C VAL A 387 3.85 -18.03 24.01
N LEU A 388 3.89 -17.61 25.30
CA LEU A 388 3.75 -18.52 26.44
C LEU A 388 2.40 -19.25 26.46
N SER A 389 1.33 -18.65 25.92
CA SER A 389 0.04 -19.33 25.81
C SER A 389 0.09 -20.52 24.84
N ILE A 390 0.83 -20.40 23.73
CA ILE A 390 1.08 -21.47 22.77
C ILE A 390 1.94 -22.55 23.41
N VAL A 391 3.02 -22.17 24.13
CA VAL A 391 3.89 -23.06 24.86
C VAL A 391 3.10 -23.93 25.86
N ARG A 392 2.22 -23.32 26.65
CA ARG A 392 1.36 -24.07 27.59
C ARG A 392 0.46 -25.08 26.90
N LYS A 393 -0.14 -24.66 25.73
CA LYS A 393 -0.99 -25.54 24.93
C LYS A 393 -0.21 -26.68 24.28
N SER A 394 1.10 -26.52 24.06
CA SER A 394 1.99 -27.59 23.62
C SER A 394 2.07 -28.72 24.65
N GLY A 395 1.93 -28.41 25.96
CA GLY A 395 1.90 -29.41 27.06
C GLY A 395 0.75 -30.39 26.95
N THR A 396 -0.34 -30.05 26.25
CA THR A 396 -1.52 -30.92 26.07
C THR A 396 -1.54 -31.62 24.69
N GLY A 397 -0.62 -31.29 23.77
CA GLY A 397 -0.39 -32.02 22.53
C GLY A 397 -0.46 -31.17 21.26
N HIS A 398 -0.32 -31.86 20.14
CA HIS A 398 -0.21 -31.23 18.81
C HIS A 398 -1.46 -30.42 18.40
N GLY A 399 -2.66 -31.02 18.54
CA GLY A 399 -3.91 -30.38 18.16
C GLY A 399 -4.18 -29.09 18.92
N THR A 400 -3.92 -29.08 20.23
CA THR A 400 -4.12 -27.91 21.10
C THR A 400 -3.10 -26.81 20.83
N ASN A 401 -1.86 -27.16 20.43
CA ASN A 401 -0.87 -26.20 19.98
C ASN A 401 -1.35 -25.50 18.70
N VAL A 402 -1.78 -26.26 17.68
CA VAL A 402 -2.27 -25.70 16.41
C VAL A 402 -3.46 -24.77 16.65
N ILE A 403 -4.48 -25.22 17.40
CA ILE A 403 -5.64 -24.38 17.77
C ILE A 403 -5.18 -23.12 18.51
N GLY A 404 -4.18 -23.26 19.39
CA GLY A 404 -3.64 -22.16 20.18
C GLY A 404 -3.02 -21.06 19.35
N GLY A 405 -2.22 -21.43 18.38
CA GLY A 405 -1.56 -20.46 17.50
C GLY A 405 -2.53 -19.81 16.51
N LEU A 406 -3.49 -20.57 15.94
CA LEU A 406 -4.54 -20.00 15.10
C LEU A 406 -5.37 -18.95 15.88
N ALA A 407 -5.82 -19.29 17.08
CA ALA A 407 -6.60 -18.36 17.91
C ALA A 407 -5.80 -17.10 18.28
N MET A 408 -4.53 -17.27 18.69
CA MET A 408 -3.64 -16.15 19.00
C MET A 408 -3.37 -15.28 17.76
N GLY A 409 -3.13 -15.90 16.61
CA GLY A 409 -2.93 -15.19 15.36
C GLY A 409 -4.14 -14.33 14.96
N MET A 410 -5.36 -14.87 15.10
CA MET A 410 -6.61 -14.09 14.87
C MET A 410 -6.73 -12.93 15.86
N GLU A 411 -6.48 -13.17 17.17
CA GLU A 411 -6.48 -12.11 18.21
C GLU A 411 -5.48 -11.01 17.86
N SER A 412 -4.32 -11.36 17.32
CA SER A 412 -3.25 -10.42 17.04
C SER A 412 -3.56 -9.40 15.93
N THR A 413 -4.64 -9.58 15.17
CA THR A 413 -5.08 -8.64 14.14
C THR A 413 -5.79 -7.42 14.72
N VAL A 414 -6.37 -7.52 15.91
CA VAL A 414 -7.26 -6.49 16.47
C VAL A 414 -6.56 -5.15 16.65
N LEU A 415 -5.47 -5.11 17.41
CA LEU A 415 -4.76 -3.86 17.68
C LEU A 415 -4.15 -3.24 16.41
N PRO A 416 -3.45 -4.01 15.53
CA PRO A 416 -2.97 -3.49 14.26
C PRO A 416 -4.04 -2.84 13.40
N ILE A 417 -5.20 -3.46 13.26
CA ILE A 417 -6.29 -2.90 12.44
C ILE A 417 -6.85 -1.61 13.05
N LEU A 418 -7.00 -1.55 14.38
CA LEU A 418 -7.45 -0.31 15.05
C LEU A 418 -6.43 0.83 14.90
N ILE A 419 -5.12 0.53 15.01
CA ILE A 419 -4.04 1.50 14.77
C ILE A 419 -4.07 2.00 13.33
N LEU A 420 -4.20 1.08 12.37
CA LEU A 420 -4.27 1.41 10.96
C LEU A 420 -5.50 2.26 10.64
N ALA A 421 -6.67 1.89 11.14
CA ALA A 421 -7.91 2.64 10.95
C ALA A 421 -7.82 4.06 11.52
N ALA A 422 -7.25 4.21 12.73
CA ALA A 422 -7.00 5.52 13.33
C ALA A 422 -5.98 6.34 12.53
N GLY A 423 -4.94 5.67 12.00
CA GLY A 423 -3.94 6.29 11.13
C GLY A 423 -4.53 6.80 9.82
N ILE A 424 -5.35 5.99 9.14
CA ILE A 424 -6.04 6.38 7.91
C ILE A 424 -6.97 7.57 8.17
N TRP A 425 -7.86 7.44 9.17
CA TRP A 425 -8.82 8.49 9.47
C TRP A 425 -8.13 9.79 9.91
N GLY A 426 -7.13 9.71 10.78
CA GLY A 426 -6.39 10.89 11.26
C GLY A 426 -5.60 11.59 10.14
N SER A 427 -4.90 10.85 9.28
CA SER A 427 -4.13 11.43 8.17
C SER A 427 -5.05 12.02 7.09
N PHE A 428 -6.20 11.39 6.85
CA PHE A 428 -7.23 11.93 5.95
C PHE A 428 -7.84 13.23 6.51
N ALA A 429 -8.14 13.29 7.80
CA ALA A 429 -8.67 14.50 8.44
C ALA A 429 -7.67 15.67 8.40
N LEU A 430 -6.37 15.40 8.38
CA LEU A 430 -5.31 16.41 8.29
C LEU A 430 -5.16 16.99 6.88
N ALA A 431 -5.00 16.15 5.85
CA ALA A 431 -4.66 16.60 4.51
C ALA A 431 -5.32 15.76 3.39
N GLY A 432 -6.55 15.27 3.61
CA GLY A 432 -7.28 14.48 2.63
C GLY A 432 -6.53 13.20 2.23
N MET A 433 -6.73 12.74 1.00
CA MET A 433 -6.04 11.55 0.48
C MET A 433 -4.53 11.76 0.33
N TYR A 434 -4.07 12.99 0.05
CA TYR A 434 -2.65 13.33 0.08
C TYR A 434 -2.06 13.12 1.48
N GLY A 435 -2.82 13.44 2.55
CA GLY A 435 -2.42 13.16 3.93
C GLY A 435 -2.18 11.69 4.20
N VAL A 436 -3.03 10.79 3.68
CA VAL A 436 -2.84 9.34 3.80
C VAL A 436 -1.58 8.87 3.06
N ALA A 437 -1.36 9.36 1.86
CA ALA A 437 -0.21 9.00 1.05
C ALA A 437 1.11 9.49 1.66
N ILE A 438 1.17 10.74 2.14
CA ILE A 438 2.38 11.29 2.75
C ILE A 438 2.66 10.66 4.12
N ALA A 439 1.62 10.20 4.86
CA ALA A 439 1.79 9.41 6.06
C ALA A 439 2.46 8.06 5.75
N ALA A 440 2.04 7.39 4.66
CA ALA A 440 2.69 6.18 4.18
C ALA A 440 4.17 6.44 3.79
N ALA A 441 4.46 7.53 3.07
CA ALA A 441 5.82 7.93 2.72
C ALA A 441 6.68 8.23 3.97
N GLY A 442 6.10 8.91 4.96
CA GLY A 442 6.75 9.17 6.25
C GLY A 442 7.04 7.87 7.02
N MET A 443 6.09 6.94 7.07
CA MET A 443 6.28 5.62 7.65
C MET A 443 7.44 4.89 6.97
N MET A 444 7.50 4.89 5.64
CA MET A 444 8.53 4.21 4.85
C MET A 444 9.90 4.93 4.85
N ALA A 445 10.01 6.13 5.40
CA ALA A 445 11.26 6.89 5.38
C ALA A 445 12.46 6.13 5.98
N THR A 446 12.24 5.30 7.00
CA THR A 446 13.29 4.51 7.66
C THR A 446 13.44 3.08 7.11
N THR A 447 12.92 2.80 5.92
CA THR A 447 12.94 1.45 5.29
C THR A 447 14.34 0.85 5.23
N ALA A 448 15.38 1.65 4.94
CA ALA A 448 16.76 1.16 4.93
C ALA A 448 17.20 0.57 6.28
N MET A 449 16.79 1.20 7.38
CA MET A 449 17.08 0.71 8.73
C MET A 449 16.22 -0.50 9.10
N GLN A 450 14.93 -0.45 8.78
CA GLN A 450 14.01 -1.58 9.01
C GLN A 450 14.49 -2.83 8.28
N LEU A 451 14.90 -2.68 7.02
CA LEU A 451 15.39 -3.79 6.22
C LEU A 451 16.75 -4.31 6.72
N ALA A 452 17.61 -3.44 7.24
CA ALA A 452 18.87 -3.85 7.87
C ALA A 452 18.63 -4.72 9.12
N ILE A 453 17.60 -4.39 9.90
CA ILE A 453 17.17 -5.13 11.09
C ILE A 453 16.48 -6.44 10.69
N ASP A 454 15.70 -6.44 9.62
CA ASP A 454 14.98 -7.63 9.16
C ASP A 454 15.97 -8.66 8.56
N ALA A 455 16.83 -8.24 7.65
CA ALA A 455 17.83 -9.11 7.01
C ALA A 455 18.90 -9.67 7.98
N PHE A 456 19.06 -9.06 9.15
CA PHE A 456 19.90 -9.59 10.22
C PHE A 456 19.46 -10.98 10.66
N GLY A 457 18.14 -11.25 10.73
CA GLY A 457 17.55 -12.51 11.19
C GLY A 457 18.03 -13.73 10.38
N PRO A 458 17.72 -13.82 9.07
CA PRO A 458 18.16 -14.93 8.23
C PRO A 458 19.68 -15.14 8.19
N ILE A 459 20.48 -14.06 8.33
CA ILE A 459 21.93 -14.17 8.44
C ILE A 459 22.34 -14.85 9.76
N ALA A 460 21.63 -14.54 10.86
CA ALA A 460 21.91 -15.13 12.17
C ALA A 460 21.48 -16.60 12.22
N ASP A 461 20.34 -16.94 11.64
CA ASP A 461 19.82 -18.30 11.52
C ASP A 461 20.78 -19.19 10.74
N ASN A 462 21.13 -18.81 9.53
CA ASN A 462 22.14 -19.50 8.72
C ASN A 462 23.51 -19.62 9.42
N ALA A 463 23.90 -18.64 10.23
CA ALA A 463 25.12 -18.74 11.03
C ALA A 463 25.01 -19.82 12.09
N GLY A 464 23.84 -20.04 12.66
CA GLY A 464 23.54 -21.15 13.57
C GLY A 464 23.62 -22.49 12.85
N GLY A 465 23.02 -22.62 11.67
CA GLY A 465 23.09 -23.84 10.84
C GLY A 465 24.53 -24.20 10.48
N ILE A 466 25.36 -23.22 10.08
CA ILE A 466 26.78 -23.44 9.79
C ILE A 466 27.53 -23.84 11.07
N ALA A 467 27.20 -23.29 12.24
CA ALA A 467 27.84 -23.65 13.51
C ALA A 467 27.59 -25.11 13.88
N GLU A 468 26.35 -25.59 13.74
CA GLU A 468 25.93 -26.96 14.01
C GLU A 468 26.57 -27.93 13.01
N MET A 469 26.41 -27.69 11.69
CA MET A 469 26.98 -28.53 10.66
C MET A 469 28.52 -28.65 10.74
N SER A 470 29.18 -27.61 11.28
CA SER A 470 30.64 -27.58 11.43
C SER A 470 31.12 -28.24 12.72
N GLY A 471 30.21 -28.67 13.61
CA GLY A 471 30.53 -29.26 14.90
C GLY A 471 31.26 -28.31 15.86
N LEU A 472 30.90 -27.03 15.85
CA LEU A 472 31.55 -26.02 16.71
C LEU A 472 31.15 -26.19 18.19
N PRO A 473 31.90 -25.61 19.14
CA PRO A 473 31.58 -25.65 20.56
C PRO A 473 30.17 -25.11 20.83
N LYS A 474 29.49 -25.70 21.83
CA LYS A 474 28.10 -25.39 22.16
C LYS A 474 27.85 -23.90 22.44
N GLU A 475 28.81 -23.22 23.05
CA GLU A 475 28.73 -21.79 23.34
C GLU A 475 28.61 -20.95 22.05
N VAL A 476 29.11 -21.41 20.91
CA VAL A 476 28.97 -20.72 19.61
C VAL A 476 27.54 -20.85 19.16
N ARG A 477 26.96 -22.04 19.23
CA ARG A 477 25.54 -22.28 18.88
C ARG A 477 24.63 -21.47 19.81
N GLU A 478 24.86 -21.45 21.12
CA GLU A 478 24.07 -20.64 22.08
C GLU A 478 24.09 -19.13 21.72
N ARG A 479 25.22 -18.60 21.23
CA ARG A 479 25.31 -17.21 20.81
C ARG A 479 24.56 -16.96 19.48
N THR A 480 24.67 -17.86 18.51
CA THR A 480 23.93 -17.74 17.25
C THR A 480 22.42 -17.89 17.45
N ASP A 481 21.98 -18.83 18.30
CA ASP A 481 20.58 -19.02 18.67
C ASP A 481 19.98 -17.79 19.39
N ASN A 482 20.81 -17.08 20.19
CA ASN A 482 20.39 -15.82 20.80
C ASN A 482 20.19 -14.71 19.76
N LEU A 483 21.04 -14.66 18.72
CA LEU A 483 20.85 -13.72 17.61
C LEU A 483 19.62 -14.09 16.78
N ASP A 484 19.46 -15.36 16.47
CA ASP A 484 18.37 -15.89 15.68
C ASP A 484 16.99 -15.71 16.36
N ALA A 485 16.86 -15.98 17.66
CA ALA A 485 15.63 -15.72 18.39
C ALA A 485 15.18 -14.26 18.37
N VAL A 486 16.13 -13.31 18.32
CA VAL A 486 15.84 -11.89 18.07
C VAL A 486 15.47 -11.68 16.60
N GLY A 487 16.15 -12.36 15.68
CA GLY A 487 15.91 -12.34 14.25
C GLY A 487 14.46 -12.71 13.88
N ASN A 488 13.90 -13.77 14.49
CA ASN A 488 12.50 -14.16 14.27
C ASN A 488 11.50 -13.08 14.68
N THR A 489 11.77 -12.40 15.81
CA THR A 489 10.93 -11.30 16.26
C THR A 489 11.05 -10.09 15.34
N THR A 490 12.27 -9.74 14.92
CA THR A 490 12.49 -8.60 14.01
C THR A 490 11.93 -8.87 12.61
N ALA A 491 12.03 -10.10 12.10
CA ALA A 491 11.44 -10.51 10.84
C ALA A 491 9.90 -10.41 10.89
N ALA A 492 9.25 -10.85 11.97
CA ALA A 492 7.82 -10.67 12.14
C ALA A 492 7.44 -9.18 12.21
N THR A 493 8.23 -8.36 12.93
CA THR A 493 8.04 -6.92 13.08
C THR A 493 8.19 -6.19 11.74
N GLY A 494 9.21 -6.53 10.94
CA GLY A 494 9.42 -5.99 9.59
C GLY A 494 8.27 -6.32 8.64
N LYS A 495 7.77 -7.56 8.68
CA LYS A 495 6.60 -7.99 7.88
C LYS A 495 5.32 -7.27 8.32
N GLY A 496 5.09 -7.10 9.64
CA GLY A 496 3.96 -6.31 10.15
C GLY A 496 4.00 -4.85 9.71
N PHE A 497 5.17 -4.22 9.76
CA PHE A 497 5.42 -2.88 9.22
C PHE A 497 5.14 -2.81 7.71
N ALA A 498 5.63 -3.80 6.93
CA ALA A 498 5.42 -3.86 5.49
C ALA A 498 3.93 -3.98 5.11
N ILE A 499 3.13 -4.77 5.85
CA ILE A 499 1.69 -4.90 5.60
C ILE A 499 0.95 -3.61 5.91
N ALA A 500 1.29 -2.93 7.01
CA ALA A 500 0.68 -1.64 7.34
C ALA A 500 1.01 -0.57 6.30
N SER A 501 2.26 -0.50 5.84
CA SER A 501 2.64 0.41 4.76
C SER A 501 1.93 0.08 3.45
N ALA A 502 1.75 -1.21 3.14
CA ALA A 502 1.00 -1.65 1.96
C ALA A 502 -0.47 -1.21 2.02
N ALA A 503 -1.11 -1.27 3.18
CA ALA A 503 -2.49 -0.82 3.35
C ALA A 503 -2.63 0.68 3.06
N LEU A 504 -1.75 1.52 3.61
CA LEU A 504 -1.75 2.96 3.36
C LEU A 504 -1.40 3.28 1.88
N THR A 505 -0.41 2.59 1.32
CA THR A 505 -0.01 2.74 -0.08
C THR A 505 -1.10 2.30 -1.04
N ALA A 506 -1.77 1.17 -0.76
CA ALA A 506 -2.88 0.69 -1.58
C ALA A 506 -4.05 1.68 -1.58
N LEU A 507 -4.36 2.31 -0.43
CA LEU A 507 -5.38 3.33 -0.37
C LEU A 507 -5.00 4.58 -1.18
N ALA A 508 -3.72 4.97 -1.17
CA ALA A 508 -3.21 6.06 -2.00
C ALA A 508 -3.27 5.71 -3.50
N LEU A 509 -2.84 4.50 -3.89
CA LEU A 509 -2.96 4.00 -5.26
C LEU A 509 -4.42 3.87 -5.72
N PHE A 510 -5.30 3.44 -4.81
CA PHE A 510 -6.72 3.37 -5.06
C PHE A 510 -7.33 4.76 -5.30
N ALA A 511 -6.90 5.75 -4.52
CA ALA A 511 -7.28 7.13 -4.77
C ALA A 511 -6.77 7.63 -6.14
N ALA A 512 -5.50 7.35 -6.47
CA ALA A 512 -4.93 7.66 -7.78
C ALA A 512 -5.73 6.97 -8.92
N TYR A 513 -6.09 5.70 -8.74
CA TYR A 513 -6.93 4.94 -9.66
C TYR A 513 -8.29 5.60 -9.93
N VAL A 514 -9.00 6.03 -8.87
CA VAL A 514 -10.28 6.76 -9.00
C VAL A 514 -10.11 8.03 -9.81
N GLY A 515 -9.02 8.78 -9.59
CA GLY A 515 -8.70 9.98 -10.37
C GLY A 515 -8.43 9.68 -11.85
N MET A 516 -7.64 8.64 -12.14
CA MET A 516 -7.24 8.28 -13.51
C MET A 516 -8.35 7.59 -14.31
N SER A 517 -9.22 6.82 -13.65
CA SER A 517 -10.36 6.15 -14.30
C SER A 517 -11.55 7.08 -14.56
N GLY A 518 -11.51 8.33 -14.09
CA GLY A 518 -12.57 9.32 -14.30
C GLY A 518 -13.88 9.05 -13.56
N ILE A 519 -13.90 8.10 -12.61
CA ILE A 519 -15.06 7.84 -11.77
C ILE A 519 -15.10 8.81 -10.58
N SER A 520 -16.29 9.24 -10.20
CA SER A 520 -16.49 10.19 -9.08
C SER A 520 -16.26 9.57 -7.69
N GLY A 521 -16.35 8.24 -7.60
CA GLY A 521 -16.21 7.48 -6.36
C GLY A 521 -16.59 6.03 -6.57
N ILE A 522 -16.64 5.26 -5.48
CA ILE A 522 -16.98 3.83 -5.52
C ILE A 522 -18.18 3.63 -4.60
N ASP A 523 -19.32 3.42 -5.21
CA ASP A 523 -20.57 3.21 -4.51
C ASP A 523 -20.79 1.73 -4.20
N ILE A 524 -20.61 1.35 -2.95
CA ILE A 524 -20.77 -0.03 -2.49
C ILE A 524 -22.22 -0.54 -2.52
N TYR A 525 -23.21 0.32 -2.72
CA TYR A 525 -24.61 -0.08 -2.90
C TYR A 525 -24.89 -0.63 -4.30
N LYS A 526 -24.04 -0.35 -5.28
CA LYS A 526 -24.18 -0.93 -6.60
C LYS A 526 -23.87 -2.43 -6.59
N ALA A 527 -24.76 -3.22 -7.18
CA ALA A 527 -24.66 -4.68 -7.13
C ALA A 527 -23.37 -5.24 -7.74
N ASN A 528 -22.88 -4.66 -8.85
CA ASN A 528 -21.62 -5.04 -9.49
C ASN A 528 -20.40 -4.72 -8.60
N VAL A 529 -20.41 -3.57 -7.92
CA VAL A 529 -19.34 -3.15 -6.98
C VAL A 529 -19.33 -4.07 -5.76
N LEU A 530 -20.49 -4.32 -5.16
CA LEU A 530 -20.62 -5.20 -4.00
C LEU A 530 -20.23 -6.64 -4.33
N ALA A 531 -20.65 -7.16 -5.51
CA ALA A 531 -20.26 -8.49 -5.96
C ALA A 531 -18.72 -8.60 -6.10
N MET A 532 -18.08 -7.60 -6.70
CA MET A 532 -16.62 -7.59 -6.86
C MET A 532 -15.87 -7.34 -5.55
N LEU A 533 -16.46 -6.66 -4.57
CA LEU A 533 -15.91 -6.55 -3.22
C LEU A 533 -15.85 -7.92 -2.53
N PHE A 534 -16.87 -8.77 -2.67
CA PHE A 534 -16.83 -10.15 -2.18
C PHE A 534 -15.79 -11.01 -2.92
N VAL A 535 -15.69 -10.88 -4.24
CA VAL A 535 -14.67 -11.57 -5.04
C VAL A 535 -13.27 -11.10 -4.59
N GLY A 536 -13.08 -9.79 -4.42
CA GLY A 536 -11.83 -9.22 -3.90
C GLY A 536 -11.49 -9.75 -2.51
N GLY A 537 -12.47 -9.84 -1.61
CA GLY A 537 -12.28 -10.43 -0.28
C GLY A 537 -11.89 -11.91 -0.30
N MET A 538 -12.32 -12.67 -1.30
CA MET A 538 -11.98 -14.07 -1.50
C MET A 538 -10.56 -14.27 -2.04
N ILE A 539 -10.03 -13.35 -2.87
CA ILE A 539 -8.74 -13.51 -3.56
C ILE A 539 -7.58 -13.78 -2.60
N PRO A 540 -7.37 -13.05 -1.46
CA PRO A 540 -6.30 -13.33 -0.51
C PRO A 540 -6.38 -14.74 0.10
N PHE A 541 -7.57 -15.26 0.35
CA PHE A 541 -7.76 -16.65 0.82
C PHE A 541 -7.37 -17.65 -0.24
N PHE A 542 -7.79 -17.44 -1.48
CA PHE A 542 -7.47 -18.34 -2.59
C PHE A 542 -5.97 -18.30 -2.90
N PHE A 543 -5.35 -17.12 -2.91
CA PHE A 543 -3.91 -16.95 -3.05
C PHE A 543 -3.15 -17.69 -1.94
N SER A 544 -3.56 -17.52 -0.67
CA SER A 544 -2.98 -18.24 0.46
C SER A 544 -3.10 -19.76 0.30
N SER A 545 -4.25 -20.23 -0.15
CA SER A 545 -4.47 -21.67 -0.40
C SER A 545 -3.52 -22.22 -1.45
N LEU A 546 -3.31 -21.48 -2.56
CA LEU A 546 -2.36 -21.86 -3.59
C LEU A 546 -0.92 -21.89 -3.05
N ALA A 547 -0.49 -20.84 -2.33
CA ALA A 547 0.86 -20.73 -1.79
C ALA A 547 1.16 -21.83 -0.75
N ILE A 548 0.26 -22.07 0.20
CA ILE A 548 0.43 -23.09 1.24
C ILE A 548 0.42 -24.50 0.62
N SER A 549 -0.50 -24.77 -0.33
CA SER A 549 -0.55 -26.04 -1.04
C SER A 549 0.72 -26.29 -1.86
N ALA A 550 1.29 -25.23 -2.46
CA ALA A 550 2.55 -25.29 -3.19
C ALA A 550 3.72 -25.71 -2.28
N VAL A 551 3.82 -25.10 -1.09
CA VAL A 551 4.82 -25.51 -0.07
C VAL A 551 4.64 -26.98 0.30
N GLY A 552 3.42 -27.43 0.59
CA GLY A 552 3.15 -28.83 0.94
C GLY A 552 3.55 -29.82 -0.16
N LYS A 553 3.26 -29.53 -1.43
CA LYS A 553 3.68 -30.36 -2.57
C LYS A 553 5.20 -30.42 -2.72
N ALA A 554 5.88 -29.28 -2.64
CA ALA A 554 7.32 -29.19 -2.76
C ALA A 554 8.02 -29.89 -1.59
N ALA A 555 7.49 -29.74 -0.35
CA ALA A 555 8.00 -30.44 0.85
C ALA A 555 7.87 -31.96 0.73
N MET A 556 6.76 -32.47 0.16
CA MET A 556 6.61 -33.91 -0.08
C MET A 556 7.64 -34.48 -1.06
N ASP A 557 8.04 -33.72 -2.08
CA ASP A 557 9.09 -34.16 -2.99
C ASP A 557 10.47 -34.16 -2.28
N MET A 558 10.72 -33.19 -1.40
CA MET A 558 11.91 -33.14 -0.54
C MET A 558 11.95 -34.32 0.44
N VAL A 559 10.87 -34.60 1.14
CA VAL A 559 10.71 -35.76 2.06
C VAL A 559 11.07 -37.08 1.38
N LYS A 560 10.58 -37.30 0.13
CA LYS A 560 10.90 -38.50 -0.65
C LYS A 560 12.39 -38.60 -0.93
N GLU A 561 13.04 -37.50 -1.27
CA GLU A 561 14.49 -37.50 -1.56
C GLU A 561 15.32 -37.71 -0.31
N VAL A 562 15.01 -37.05 0.81
CA VAL A 562 15.73 -37.24 2.07
C VAL A 562 15.60 -38.71 2.53
N ARG A 563 14.40 -39.30 2.51
CA ARG A 563 14.20 -40.73 2.83
C ARG A 563 14.97 -41.65 1.88
N ARG A 564 15.03 -41.32 0.57
CA ARG A 564 15.81 -42.07 -0.40
C ARG A 564 17.29 -42.07 0.00
N GLN A 565 17.84 -40.89 0.32
CA GLN A 565 19.25 -40.77 0.66
C GLN A 565 19.57 -41.52 1.96
N PHE A 566 18.73 -41.41 2.98
CA PHE A 566 18.95 -42.16 4.25
C PHE A 566 18.92 -43.67 4.04
N ARG A 567 18.08 -44.17 3.12
CA ARG A 567 18.00 -45.61 2.80
C ARG A 567 19.09 -46.08 1.88
N ASP A 568 19.42 -45.30 0.82
CA ASP A 568 20.22 -45.76 -0.32
C ASP A 568 21.69 -45.38 -0.24
N ILE A 569 22.10 -44.49 0.69
CA ILE A 569 23.48 -44.06 0.89
C ILE A 569 24.02 -44.68 2.19
N PRO A 570 24.82 -45.77 2.09
CA PRO A 570 25.37 -46.42 3.27
C PRO A 570 26.34 -45.50 4.03
N GLY A 571 26.17 -45.41 5.34
CA GLY A 571 27.05 -44.62 6.22
C GLY A 571 26.66 -43.15 6.38
N ILE A 572 25.53 -42.70 5.76
CA ILE A 572 25.06 -41.34 5.93
C ILE A 572 24.63 -41.05 7.39
N MET A 573 23.91 -41.99 8.00
CA MET A 573 23.47 -41.85 9.40
C MET A 573 24.61 -41.91 10.41
N GLU A 574 25.71 -42.60 10.09
CA GLU A 574 26.92 -42.64 10.90
C GLU A 574 27.90 -41.48 10.61
N GLY A 575 27.54 -40.55 9.73
CA GLY A 575 28.34 -39.38 9.35
C GLY A 575 29.61 -39.78 8.54
N LYS A 576 29.64 -40.98 7.95
CA LYS A 576 30.77 -41.49 7.15
C LYS A 576 30.65 -41.16 5.68
N ALA A 577 29.42 -40.99 5.18
CA ALA A 577 29.15 -40.59 3.79
C ALA A 577 28.53 -39.18 3.77
N LYS A 578 28.89 -38.36 2.77
CA LYS A 578 28.32 -37.05 2.57
C LYS A 578 26.97 -37.17 1.86
N PRO A 579 25.95 -36.40 2.29
CA PRO A 579 24.68 -36.30 1.55
C PRO A 579 24.83 -35.66 0.15
N GLU A 580 23.89 -35.97 -0.73
CA GLU A 580 23.79 -35.35 -2.05
C GLU A 580 23.00 -34.04 -1.96
N TYR A 581 23.58 -33.00 -1.30
CA TYR A 581 22.92 -31.71 -1.06
C TYR A 581 22.40 -31.05 -2.32
N GLU A 582 23.12 -31.14 -3.44
CA GLU A 582 22.76 -30.48 -4.71
C GLU A 582 21.44 -31.01 -5.29
N LYS A 583 21.07 -32.27 -5.00
CA LYS A 583 19.78 -32.84 -5.44
C LYS A 583 18.62 -32.19 -4.70
N CYS A 584 18.75 -32.00 -3.39
CA CYS A 584 17.74 -31.32 -2.57
C CYS A 584 17.53 -29.87 -3.06
N VAL A 585 18.63 -29.13 -3.29
CA VAL A 585 18.59 -27.79 -3.88
C VAL A 585 17.87 -27.77 -5.25
N ALA A 586 18.17 -28.75 -6.12
CA ALA A 586 17.54 -28.82 -7.43
C ALA A 586 16.04 -29.14 -7.38
N ILE A 587 15.61 -29.99 -6.43
CA ILE A 587 14.20 -30.35 -6.21
C ILE A 587 13.42 -29.11 -5.74
N SER A 588 13.87 -28.41 -4.70
CA SER A 588 13.24 -27.17 -4.23
C SER A 588 13.19 -26.10 -5.31
N THR A 589 14.28 -25.91 -6.07
CA THR A 589 14.33 -24.95 -7.18
C THR A 589 13.25 -25.25 -8.24
N LYS A 590 13.19 -26.51 -8.69
CA LYS A 590 12.23 -26.90 -9.73
C LYS A 590 10.78 -26.80 -9.25
N ALA A 591 10.52 -27.20 -8.03
CA ALA A 591 9.19 -27.16 -7.45
C ALA A 591 8.72 -25.70 -7.25
N SER A 592 9.54 -24.84 -6.68
CA SER A 592 9.19 -23.45 -6.42
C SER A 592 8.89 -22.66 -7.70
N ILE A 593 9.74 -22.82 -8.74
CA ILE A 593 9.52 -22.16 -10.03
C ILE A 593 8.20 -22.60 -10.69
N ARG A 594 7.84 -23.88 -10.58
CA ARG A 594 6.59 -24.39 -11.14
C ARG A 594 5.37 -23.87 -10.36
N GLU A 595 5.44 -23.93 -9.05
CA GLU A 595 4.28 -23.64 -8.18
C GLU A 595 4.03 -22.14 -7.97
N MET A 596 5.01 -21.25 -8.20
CA MET A 596 4.82 -19.80 -8.10
C MET A 596 3.97 -19.20 -9.23
N ILE A 597 3.78 -19.93 -10.35
CA ILE A 597 3.07 -19.42 -11.54
C ILE A 597 1.60 -19.14 -11.23
N ALA A 598 0.91 -20.06 -10.56
CA ALA A 598 -0.52 -19.91 -10.30
C ALA A 598 -0.87 -18.74 -9.36
N PRO A 599 -0.22 -18.56 -8.20
CA PRO A 599 -0.41 -17.37 -7.39
C PRO A 599 -0.07 -16.07 -8.11
N GLY A 600 1.04 -16.06 -8.88
CA GLY A 600 1.45 -14.90 -9.66
C GLY A 600 0.45 -14.52 -10.75
N ALA A 601 -0.07 -15.50 -11.48
CA ALA A 601 -1.11 -15.29 -12.49
C ALA A 601 -2.40 -14.74 -11.87
N LEU A 602 -2.82 -15.24 -10.71
CA LEU A 602 -4.00 -14.74 -10.00
C LEU A 602 -3.87 -13.26 -9.66
N ALA A 603 -2.73 -12.84 -9.11
CA ALA A 603 -2.50 -11.46 -8.71
C ALA A 603 -2.50 -10.48 -9.89
N LEU A 604 -1.92 -10.89 -11.02
CA LEU A 604 -1.84 -10.04 -12.21
C LEU A 604 -3.15 -10.01 -13.02
N LEU A 605 -3.78 -11.18 -13.21
CA LEU A 605 -4.92 -11.29 -14.10
C LEU A 605 -6.24 -10.87 -13.46
N ALA A 606 -6.39 -10.98 -12.14
CA ALA A 606 -7.66 -10.63 -11.49
C ALA A 606 -8.12 -9.19 -11.77
N PRO A 607 -7.31 -8.14 -11.57
CA PRO A 607 -7.72 -6.78 -11.90
C PRO A 607 -7.93 -6.57 -13.41
N ILE A 608 -7.14 -7.20 -14.27
CA ILE A 608 -7.28 -7.11 -15.73
C ILE A 608 -8.64 -7.72 -16.16
N ILE A 609 -8.93 -8.93 -15.70
CA ILE A 609 -10.20 -9.61 -16.03
C ILE A 609 -11.40 -8.78 -15.60
N VAL A 610 -11.42 -8.27 -14.37
CA VAL A 610 -12.53 -7.49 -13.85
C VAL A 610 -12.64 -6.13 -14.56
N GLY A 611 -11.53 -5.46 -14.82
CA GLY A 611 -11.52 -4.16 -15.49
C GLY A 611 -12.08 -4.21 -16.92
N PHE A 612 -11.75 -5.27 -17.67
CA PHE A 612 -12.20 -5.43 -19.06
C PHE A 612 -13.44 -6.30 -19.24
N MET A 613 -14.02 -6.86 -18.16
CA MET A 613 -15.22 -7.69 -18.27
C MET A 613 -16.45 -6.82 -18.58
N PRO A 614 -17.19 -7.08 -19.66
CA PRO A 614 -18.38 -6.31 -20.01
C PRO A 614 -19.40 -6.28 -18.85
N GLY A 615 -19.91 -5.10 -18.52
CA GLY A 615 -20.91 -4.88 -17.46
C GLY A 615 -20.35 -4.72 -16.04
N LEU A 616 -19.02 -4.81 -15.84
CA LEU A 616 -18.39 -4.52 -14.55
C LEU A 616 -17.85 -3.10 -14.49
N GLY A 617 -16.90 -2.74 -15.35
CA GLY A 617 -16.34 -1.38 -15.46
C GLY A 617 -15.39 -0.98 -14.32
N ALA A 618 -14.96 0.28 -14.37
CA ALA A 618 -13.98 0.83 -13.45
C ALA A 618 -14.44 0.83 -11.98
N GLU A 619 -15.70 1.11 -11.72
CA GLU A 619 -16.23 1.18 -10.36
C GLU A 619 -16.26 -0.20 -9.68
N ALA A 620 -16.60 -1.26 -10.43
CA ALA A 620 -16.59 -2.63 -9.94
C ALA A 620 -15.15 -3.12 -9.64
N LEU A 621 -14.18 -2.73 -10.49
CA LEU A 621 -12.75 -2.97 -10.20
C LEU A 621 -12.33 -2.30 -8.89
N GLY A 622 -12.83 -1.10 -8.60
CA GLY A 622 -12.64 -0.45 -7.30
C GLY A 622 -13.17 -1.29 -6.14
N GLY A 623 -14.34 -1.91 -6.28
CA GLY A 623 -14.87 -2.86 -5.31
C GLY A 623 -13.95 -4.06 -5.09
N LEU A 624 -13.40 -4.64 -6.15
CA LEU A 624 -12.42 -5.73 -6.09
C LEU A 624 -11.19 -5.32 -5.26
N LEU A 625 -10.60 -4.16 -5.57
CA LEU A 625 -9.41 -3.65 -4.87
C LEU A 625 -9.67 -3.42 -3.38
N ALA A 626 -10.83 -2.87 -3.02
CA ALA A 626 -11.23 -2.68 -1.63
C ALA A 626 -11.31 -4.02 -0.89
N GLY A 627 -11.92 -5.04 -1.50
CA GLY A 627 -12.00 -6.39 -0.95
C GLY A 627 -10.63 -7.04 -0.75
N ILE A 628 -9.75 -6.96 -1.76
CA ILE A 628 -8.37 -7.49 -1.68
C ILE A 628 -7.60 -6.79 -0.55
N THR A 629 -7.70 -5.46 -0.45
CA THR A 629 -6.96 -4.69 0.55
C THR A 629 -7.37 -5.07 1.98
N VAL A 630 -8.67 -5.06 2.28
CA VAL A 630 -9.17 -5.37 3.64
C VAL A 630 -8.84 -6.80 4.02
N SER A 631 -9.19 -7.77 3.18
CA SER A 631 -8.96 -9.19 3.43
C SER A 631 -7.47 -9.54 3.46
N GLY A 632 -6.68 -8.96 2.55
CA GLY A 632 -5.24 -9.20 2.46
C GLY A 632 -4.46 -8.66 3.65
N VAL A 633 -4.83 -7.47 4.18
CA VAL A 633 -4.22 -6.91 5.40
C VAL A 633 -4.50 -7.80 6.61
N LEU A 634 -5.77 -8.19 6.80
CA LEU A 634 -6.16 -9.10 7.90
C LEU A 634 -5.43 -10.44 7.82
N MET A 635 -5.41 -11.06 6.63
CA MET A 635 -4.78 -12.35 6.40
C MET A 635 -3.26 -12.27 6.61
N GLY A 636 -2.61 -11.22 6.09
CA GLY A 636 -1.17 -11.03 6.24
C GLY A 636 -0.78 -10.85 7.71
N MET A 637 -1.49 -10.01 8.48
CA MET A 637 -1.25 -9.82 9.90
C MET A 637 -1.44 -11.12 10.70
N PHE A 638 -2.56 -11.82 10.45
CA PHE A 638 -2.85 -13.08 11.07
C PHE A 638 -1.72 -14.10 10.85
N GLN A 639 -1.34 -14.32 9.61
CA GLN A 639 -0.37 -15.34 9.23
C GLN A 639 1.03 -15.04 9.76
N ASN A 640 1.50 -13.79 9.61
CA ASN A 640 2.82 -13.41 10.09
C ASN A 640 2.95 -13.54 11.61
N ASN A 641 1.95 -13.05 12.35
CA ASN A 641 2.00 -13.08 13.82
C ASN A 641 1.84 -14.51 14.35
N ALA A 642 0.94 -15.32 13.78
CA ALA A 642 0.76 -16.72 14.14
C ALA A 642 2.06 -17.51 13.92
N GLY A 643 2.64 -17.40 12.71
CA GLY A 643 3.87 -18.13 12.36
C GLY A 643 5.06 -17.74 13.23
N GLY A 644 5.29 -16.43 13.43
CA GLY A 644 6.37 -15.93 14.29
C GLY A 644 6.21 -16.34 15.76
N ALA A 645 4.97 -16.43 16.25
CA ALA A 645 4.72 -16.88 17.62
C ALA A 645 4.89 -18.39 17.79
N TRP A 646 4.52 -19.23 16.82
CA TRP A 646 4.79 -20.67 16.86
C TRP A 646 6.28 -20.97 16.84
N ASP A 647 7.06 -20.30 15.99
CA ASP A 647 8.52 -20.46 15.93
C ASP A 647 9.17 -20.12 17.28
N ASN A 648 8.85 -18.95 17.85
CA ASN A 648 9.36 -18.57 19.16
C ASN A 648 8.80 -19.41 20.32
N ALA A 649 7.65 -20.06 20.16
CA ALA A 649 7.17 -21.07 21.10
C ALA A 649 8.03 -22.34 21.05
N LYS A 650 8.41 -22.81 19.84
CA LYS A 650 9.39 -23.93 19.67
C LYS A 650 10.72 -23.58 20.31
N LYS A 651 11.30 -22.41 20.01
CA LYS A 651 12.61 -21.97 20.57
C LYS A 651 12.59 -21.74 22.08
N SER A 652 11.42 -21.53 22.70
CA SER A 652 11.31 -21.44 24.16
C SER A 652 11.75 -22.73 24.89
N PHE A 653 11.63 -23.89 24.24
CA PHE A 653 12.07 -25.17 24.81
C PHE A 653 13.59 -25.37 24.79
N GLU A 654 14.32 -24.62 23.98
CA GLU A 654 15.80 -24.70 23.96
C GLU A 654 16.42 -24.16 25.24
N LYS A 655 15.84 -23.08 25.78
CA LYS A 655 16.25 -22.50 27.07
C LYS A 655 15.62 -23.20 28.28
N GLY A 656 14.63 -24.04 28.02
CA GLY A 656 13.77 -24.63 29.06
C GLY A 656 12.63 -23.67 29.43
N VAL A 657 11.45 -24.21 29.56
CA VAL A 657 10.22 -23.46 29.87
C VAL A 657 9.38 -24.20 30.90
N ASP A 658 8.83 -23.46 31.86
CA ASP A 658 7.91 -23.98 32.84
C ASP A 658 6.49 -24.10 32.26
N ILE A 659 5.93 -25.30 32.31
CA ILE A 659 4.52 -25.57 32.03
C ILE A 659 3.91 -26.16 33.28
N ASP A 660 3.06 -25.39 33.93
CA ASP A 660 2.31 -25.79 35.13
C ASP A 660 3.19 -26.41 36.26
N GLY A 661 4.35 -25.78 36.53
CA GLY A 661 5.30 -26.18 37.58
C GLY A 661 6.28 -27.29 37.15
N THR A 662 6.27 -27.69 35.89
CA THR A 662 7.22 -28.66 35.33
C THR A 662 8.10 -27.99 34.27
N MET A 663 9.44 -28.09 34.47
CA MET A 663 10.39 -27.60 33.48
C MET A 663 10.51 -28.57 32.31
N TYR A 664 10.27 -28.07 31.11
CA TYR A 664 10.45 -28.82 29.86
C TYR A 664 11.56 -28.20 29.03
N TYR A 665 12.41 -29.07 28.48
CA TYR A 665 13.49 -28.72 27.57
C TYR A 665 13.25 -29.36 26.19
N LYS A 666 14.05 -29.03 25.21
CA LYS A 666 14.04 -29.63 23.87
C LYS A 666 14.12 -31.16 23.94
N HIS A 667 14.96 -31.70 24.81
CA HIS A 667 15.15 -33.14 25.02
C HIS A 667 14.92 -33.53 26.46
N LYS A 668 14.41 -34.75 26.65
CA LYS A 668 14.32 -35.45 27.94
C LYS A 668 14.96 -36.81 27.78
N ALA A 669 16.10 -37.06 28.47
CA ALA A 669 16.88 -38.30 28.38
C ALA A 669 17.18 -38.71 26.92
N ASP A 670 17.78 -37.80 26.13
CA ASP A 670 18.17 -37.94 24.72
C ASP A 670 17.02 -38.11 23.70
N LYS A 671 15.79 -37.96 24.13
CA LYS A 671 14.60 -37.97 23.25
C LYS A 671 13.92 -36.59 23.24
N PRO A 672 13.40 -36.14 22.09
CA PRO A 672 12.60 -34.93 22.05
C PRO A 672 11.45 -34.98 23.04
N SER A 673 11.22 -33.93 23.83
CA SER A 673 10.11 -33.91 24.79
C SER A 673 8.76 -33.79 24.06
N PRO A 674 7.67 -34.46 24.53
CA PRO A 674 6.38 -34.39 23.86
C PRO A 674 5.83 -32.94 23.65
N PRO A 675 5.95 -32.02 24.63
CA PRO A 675 5.57 -30.62 24.40
C PRO A 675 6.42 -29.93 23.32
N HIS A 676 7.71 -30.22 23.25
CA HIS A 676 8.54 -29.67 22.16
C HIS A 676 8.13 -30.23 20.81
N GLN A 677 7.83 -31.54 20.68
CA GLN A 677 7.32 -32.13 19.45
C GLN A 677 6.00 -31.47 19.00
N ALA A 678 5.11 -31.16 19.94
CA ALA A 678 3.88 -30.43 19.65
C ALA A 678 4.17 -28.99 19.19
N ALA A 679 5.18 -28.33 19.76
CA ALA A 679 5.61 -27.00 19.32
C ALA A 679 6.23 -27.03 17.92
N VAL A 680 7.02 -28.05 17.57
CA VAL A 680 7.55 -28.28 16.22
C VAL A 680 6.40 -28.45 15.21
N THR A 681 5.34 -29.18 15.56
CA THR A 681 4.16 -29.30 14.69
C THR A 681 3.50 -27.94 14.43
N GLY A 682 3.38 -27.10 15.45
CA GLY A 682 2.84 -25.75 15.29
C GLY A 682 3.72 -24.87 14.40
N ASP A 683 5.03 -24.94 14.56
CA ASP A 683 6.00 -24.24 13.72
C ASP A 683 5.90 -24.68 12.25
N THR A 684 5.84 -25.99 11.99
CA THR A 684 5.64 -26.55 10.65
C THR A 684 4.35 -26.01 9.97
N VAL A 685 3.28 -25.77 10.73
CA VAL A 685 2.06 -25.11 10.24
C VAL A 685 2.28 -23.60 10.03
N GLY A 686 3.04 -22.98 10.90
CA GLY A 686 3.35 -21.56 10.91
C GLY A 686 4.32 -21.12 9.81
N ASP A 687 5.23 -21.98 9.39
CA ASP A 687 6.27 -21.69 8.41
C ASP A 687 5.71 -21.21 7.05
N PRO A 688 4.77 -21.91 6.40
CA PRO A 688 4.15 -21.39 5.20
C PRO A 688 3.39 -20.08 5.42
N PHE A 689 2.90 -19.82 6.62
CA PHE A 689 2.20 -18.59 6.97
C PHE A 689 3.16 -17.41 7.04
N LYS A 690 4.23 -17.52 7.86
CA LYS A 690 5.13 -16.39 8.14
C LYS A 690 6.08 -16.06 6.98
N ASP A 691 6.48 -17.05 6.17
CA ASP A 691 7.57 -16.89 5.21
C ASP A 691 7.15 -17.02 3.73
N THR A 692 5.94 -17.54 3.45
CA THR A 692 5.44 -17.66 2.07
C THR A 692 4.16 -16.84 1.87
N SER A 693 3.04 -17.25 2.46
CA SER A 693 1.73 -16.67 2.18
C SER A 693 1.57 -15.28 2.80
N GLY A 694 1.90 -15.10 4.09
CA GLY A 694 1.70 -13.84 4.80
C GLY A 694 2.43 -12.66 4.16
N PRO A 695 3.76 -12.74 3.94
CA PRO A 695 4.49 -11.65 3.28
C PRO A 695 4.03 -11.38 1.86
N SER A 696 3.57 -12.41 1.13
CA SER A 696 3.09 -12.25 -0.24
C SER A 696 1.77 -11.46 -0.32
N MET A 697 1.00 -11.36 0.78
CA MET A 697 -0.20 -10.49 0.85
C MET A 697 0.15 -9.01 0.66
N ASN A 698 1.27 -8.57 1.21
CA ASN A 698 1.79 -7.22 1.02
C ASN A 698 1.94 -6.87 -0.47
N ILE A 699 2.54 -7.77 -1.23
CA ILE A 699 2.76 -7.57 -2.67
C ILE A 699 1.46 -7.71 -3.45
N LEU A 700 0.62 -8.70 -3.12
CA LEU A 700 -0.69 -8.91 -3.76
C LEU A 700 -1.52 -7.62 -3.74
N ILE A 701 -1.65 -6.99 -2.57
CA ILE A 701 -2.44 -5.76 -2.38
C ILE A 701 -1.92 -4.62 -3.27
N LYS A 702 -0.62 -4.40 -3.29
CA LYS A 702 -0.01 -3.31 -4.07
C LYS A 702 0.00 -3.59 -5.56
N LEU A 703 0.39 -4.79 -5.96
CA LEU A 703 0.48 -5.17 -7.37
C LEU A 703 -0.89 -5.07 -8.05
N THR A 704 -1.96 -5.58 -7.41
CA THR A 704 -3.31 -5.46 -7.96
C THR A 704 -3.74 -4.00 -8.11
N SER A 705 -3.37 -3.13 -7.16
CA SER A 705 -3.66 -1.69 -7.22
C SER A 705 -2.85 -0.97 -8.31
N ILE A 706 -1.58 -1.34 -8.53
CA ILE A 706 -0.74 -0.77 -9.60
C ILE A 706 -1.23 -1.25 -10.97
N VAL A 707 -1.60 -2.53 -11.10
CA VAL A 707 -2.19 -3.04 -12.35
C VAL A 707 -3.48 -2.29 -12.66
N ALA A 708 -4.35 -2.09 -11.67
CA ALA A 708 -5.57 -1.30 -11.84
C ALA A 708 -5.28 0.14 -12.25
N LEU A 709 -4.27 0.78 -11.65
CA LEU A 709 -3.84 2.14 -12.01
C LEU A 709 -3.41 2.22 -13.49
N ILE A 710 -2.63 1.27 -13.97
CA ILE A 710 -2.14 1.24 -15.35
C ILE A 710 -3.24 0.95 -16.37
N ILE A 711 -4.22 0.13 -16.02
CA ILE A 711 -5.35 -0.14 -16.92
C ILE A 711 -6.47 0.91 -16.82
N ALA A 712 -6.40 1.82 -15.84
CA ALA A 712 -7.43 2.85 -15.60
C ALA A 712 -7.78 3.68 -16.85
N PRO A 713 -6.83 4.20 -17.64
CA PRO A 713 -7.14 4.93 -18.88
C PRO A 713 -7.87 4.08 -19.93
N HIS A 714 -7.62 2.77 -19.95
CA HIS A 714 -8.21 1.84 -20.93
C HIS A 714 -9.65 1.45 -20.63
N ILE A 715 -10.10 1.63 -19.40
CA ILE A 715 -11.44 1.25 -18.92
C ILE A 715 -12.32 2.46 -18.59
N ASN A 716 -11.88 3.65 -18.96
CA ASN A 716 -12.62 4.90 -18.77
C ASN A 716 -13.84 4.90 -19.69
N GLU A 717 -15.05 4.86 -19.12
CA GLU A 717 -16.34 4.85 -19.85
C GLU A 717 -16.65 6.20 -20.54
N ASN A 718 -15.97 7.27 -20.13
CA ASN A 718 -16.21 8.62 -20.62
C ASN A 718 -14.97 9.14 -21.36
N GLY A 719 -14.67 8.70 -22.55
CA GLY A 719 -13.52 9.13 -23.37
C GLY A 719 -13.27 10.65 -23.52
N HIS A 720 -13.75 11.46 -22.55
CA HIS A 720 -13.66 12.93 -22.50
C HIS A 720 -13.14 13.50 -21.16
N THR A 721 -12.55 12.72 -20.28
CA THR A 721 -12.21 13.23 -18.94
C THR A 721 -10.90 14.01 -18.83
N ALA A 722 -10.09 14.14 -19.87
CA ALA A 722 -9.10 15.22 -19.95
C ALA A 722 -9.79 16.61 -19.98
N ALA A 723 -11.01 16.70 -20.55
CA ALA A 723 -11.81 17.92 -20.59
C ALA A 723 -12.49 18.28 -19.24
N ALA A 724 -12.79 17.32 -18.38
CA ALA A 724 -13.43 17.59 -17.09
C ALA A 724 -12.49 18.23 -16.04
N TYR A 725 -11.17 18.09 -16.21
CA TYR A 725 -10.18 18.84 -15.42
C TYR A 725 -9.86 20.20 -16.04
N ALA A 726 -10.15 20.39 -17.33
CA ALA A 726 -9.92 21.65 -18.05
C ALA A 726 -11.07 22.67 -17.89
N ASP A 727 -12.26 22.25 -17.48
CA ASP A 727 -13.43 23.11 -17.30
C ASP A 727 -13.56 23.71 -15.88
N SER A 728 -12.53 23.61 -15.05
CA SER A 728 -12.42 24.55 -13.94
C SER A 728 -11.87 25.89 -14.44
N ASP A 729 -12.70 26.68 -15.06
CA ASP A 729 -12.45 28.11 -15.33
C ASP A 729 -12.04 28.95 -14.08
N HIS A 730 -12.00 28.31 -12.92
CA HIS A 730 -11.50 28.89 -11.68
C HIS A 730 -9.97 28.93 -11.57
N ALA A 731 -9.21 28.06 -12.23
CA ALA A 731 -7.75 28.14 -12.24
C ALA A 731 -7.23 29.25 -13.17
N ALA A 732 -7.94 29.54 -14.27
CA ALA A 732 -7.59 30.60 -15.20
C ALA A 732 -7.98 32.01 -14.69
N ALA A 733 -8.99 32.14 -13.81
CA ALA A 733 -9.43 33.44 -13.28
C ALA A 733 -8.46 34.02 -12.24
N HIS A 734 -7.63 33.21 -11.61
CA HIS A 734 -6.61 33.70 -10.66
C HIS A 734 -5.23 33.97 -11.27
N ALA A 735 -4.94 33.52 -12.48
CA ALA A 735 -3.66 33.75 -13.16
C ALA A 735 -3.57 35.06 -13.93
N THR A 736 -4.69 35.78 -14.17
CA THR A 736 -4.73 36.99 -15.02
C THR A 736 -5.05 38.29 -14.28
N SER A 737 -5.12 38.30 -12.93
CA SER A 737 -5.35 39.55 -12.20
C SER A 737 -4.17 39.94 -11.29
N HIS A 738 -3.06 40.37 -11.92
CA HIS A 738 -2.15 41.32 -11.32
C HIS A 738 -2.21 42.60 -12.11
N PRO A 739 -2.97 43.60 -11.65
CA PRO A 739 -2.63 44.97 -11.95
C PRO A 739 -1.79 45.54 -10.78
N GLN A 740 -0.78 46.27 -11.23
CA GLN A 740 0.08 47.12 -10.43
C GLN A 740 -0.63 47.92 -9.35
N GLY A 741 0.07 48.12 -8.25
CA GLY A 741 -0.34 48.72 -7.01
C GLY A 741 -1.16 50.01 -7.12
N ILE A 742 -2.15 50.06 -6.28
CA ILE A 742 -2.65 51.31 -5.69
C ILE A 742 -2.84 51.03 -4.18
N ALA A 743 -2.03 51.71 -3.38
CA ALA A 743 -2.19 51.78 -1.94
C ALA A 743 -3.55 52.39 -1.59
N TYR A 744 -4.34 51.73 -0.77
CA TYR A 744 -5.43 52.42 -0.05
C TYR A 744 -5.25 52.26 1.44
N ASN A 745 -5.20 53.45 2.06
CA ASN A 745 -5.11 53.73 3.46
C ASN A 745 -6.21 53.01 4.28
N ALA A 746 -5.77 52.37 5.33
CA ALA A 746 -6.62 52.05 6.46
C ALA A 746 -6.95 53.31 7.27
N THR A 747 -8.21 53.72 7.28
CA THR A 747 -8.78 54.42 8.43
C THR A 747 -10.31 54.33 8.44
N ALA A 748 -10.79 53.91 9.57
CA ALA A 748 -12.00 54.31 10.26
C ALA A 748 -13.29 53.47 10.14
N LEU A 749 -13.60 52.90 11.29
CA LEU A 749 -14.89 52.85 11.96
C LEU A 749 -15.89 51.80 11.45
N GLY A 750 -16.24 50.89 12.31
CA GLY A 750 -16.97 50.86 13.45
C GLY A 750 -17.82 49.57 13.53
N SER A 751 -17.61 48.85 14.59
CA SER A 751 -18.50 48.04 15.40
C SER A 751 -19.72 47.30 14.80
N THR A 752 -19.80 46.03 15.25
CA THR A 752 -21.00 45.22 15.48
C THR A 752 -21.70 44.58 14.26
N ASP A 753 -21.42 43.30 14.04
CA ASP A 753 -22.30 42.18 14.39
C ASP A 753 -21.69 40.83 13.92
N ALA A 754 -21.25 40.07 14.89
CA ALA A 754 -20.91 38.68 14.73
C ALA A 754 -22.22 37.87 14.80
N SER A 755 -22.85 37.62 13.67
CA SER A 755 -23.81 36.52 13.51
C SER A 755 -24.30 36.40 12.04
N ALA A 756 -23.50 35.88 11.18
CA ALA A 756 -23.94 35.20 9.93
C ALA A 756 -22.90 34.20 9.49
N MET A 757 -22.78 33.10 10.23
CA MET A 757 -22.21 31.87 9.70
C MET A 757 -23.15 31.39 8.56
N SER A 758 -22.80 31.66 7.32
CA SER A 758 -23.41 31.06 6.16
C SER A 758 -23.10 29.55 6.18
N THR A 759 -24.04 28.78 6.73
CA THR A 759 -24.07 27.33 6.54
C THR A 759 -24.28 27.07 5.04
N ARG A 760 -23.27 26.50 4.37
CA ARG A 760 -23.47 25.95 3.02
C ARG A 760 -24.54 24.86 3.13
N PRO A 761 -25.56 24.84 2.25
CA PRO A 761 -26.60 23.83 2.28
C PRO A 761 -25.98 22.46 1.97
N THR A 762 -26.40 21.45 2.72
CA THR A 762 -26.04 20.04 2.48
C THR A 762 -26.55 19.61 1.10
N PRO A 763 -25.79 18.84 0.30
CA PRO A 763 -26.25 18.39 -1.01
C PRO A 763 -27.36 17.35 -0.87
N PHE A 764 -28.43 17.53 -1.66
CA PHE A 764 -29.54 16.59 -1.80
C PHE A 764 -29.39 15.81 -3.10
N THR A 765 -29.59 14.49 -3.05
CA THR A 765 -29.65 13.62 -4.21
C THR A 765 -30.82 12.66 -4.12
N HIS A 766 -31.55 12.44 -5.22
CA HIS A 766 -32.67 11.53 -5.28
C HIS A 766 -32.78 10.84 -6.63
N THR A 767 -32.98 9.51 -6.62
CA THR A 767 -33.25 8.74 -7.85
C THR A 767 -34.74 8.72 -8.13
N LEU A 768 -35.15 9.14 -9.33
CA LEU A 768 -36.56 9.21 -9.71
C LEU A 768 -37.16 7.81 -9.89
N VAL A 769 -38.35 7.62 -9.34
CA VAL A 769 -39.10 6.35 -9.40
C VAL A 769 -39.47 6.02 -10.85
N GLY A 770 -39.07 4.82 -11.28
CA GLY A 770 -39.35 4.32 -12.65
C GLY A 770 -38.34 4.77 -13.73
N SER A 771 -37.30 5.50 -13.34
CA SER A 771 -36.17 5.88 -14.20
C SER A 771 -34.86 5.75 -13.44
N ASN A 772 -33.73 5.59 -14.14
CA ASN A 772 -32.38 5.62 -13.53
C ASN A 772 -31.82 7.05 -13.43
N VAL A 773 -32.66 8.06 -13.53
CA VAL A 773 -32.21 9.45 -13.50
C VAL A 773 -32.00 9.89 -12.06
N LEU A 774 -30.78 10.30 -11.75
CA LEU A 774 -30.41 10.92 -10.47
C LEU A 774 -30.55 12.43 -10.59
N ILE A 775 -31.36 13.03 -9.71
CA ILE A 775 -31.42 14.48 -9.57
C ILE A 775 -30.67 14.94 -8.32
N GLY A 776 -29.96 16.04 -8.42
CA GLY A 776 -29.21 16.61 -7.31
C GLY A 776 -29.46 18.10 -7.14
N GLY A 777 -29.39 18.61 -5.91
CA GLY A 777 -29.56 20.01 -5.57
C GLY A 777 -29.25 20.27 -4.11
N ALA A 778 -29.58 21.44 -3.59
CA ALA A 778 -29.42 21.77 -2.18
C ALA A 778 -30.57 21.18 -1.32
N GLU A 779 -30.30 20.82 -0.07
CA GLU A 779 -31.33 20.37 0.89
C GLU A 779 -32.45 21.42 1.17
N ASP A 780 -32.15 22.68 0.86
CA ASP A 780 -33.13 23.78 0.93
C ASP A 780 -33.56 24.25 -0.47
N GLY A 781 -33.27 23.46 -1.52
CA GLY A 781 -33.51 23.75 -2.91
C GLY A 781 -34.86 23.22 -3.43
N LEU A 782 -35.17 23.58 -4.69
CA LEU A 782 -36.40 23.21 -5.41
C LEU A 782 -36.60 21.69 -5.48
N GLU A 783 -35.55 20.96 -5.83
CA GLU A 783 -35.57 19.51 -6.06
C GLU A 783 -36.00 18.77 -4.79
N HIS A 784 -35.38 19.10 -3.67
CA HIS A 784 -35.70 18.51 -2.38
C HIS A 784 -37.13 18.83 -1.94
N ASP A 785 -37.53 20.10 -2.02
CA ASP A 785 -38.83 20.54 -1.55
C ASP A 785 -39.97 19.97 -2.43
N LEU A 786 -39.78 19.92 -3.75
CA LEU A 786 -40.74 19.31 -4.67
C LEU A 786 -40.85 17.79 -4.45
N MET A 787 -39.71 17.10 -4.28
CA MET A 787 -39.73 15.66 -3.97
C MET A 787 -40.41 15.37 -2.64
N LYS A 788 -40.19 16.18 -1.61
CA LYS A 788 -40.90 16.05 -0.33
C LYS A 788 -42.39 16.35 -0.45
N PHE A 789 -42.79 17.34 -1.28
CA PHE A 789 -44.19 17.61 -1.59
C PHE A 789 -44.86 16.40 -2.22
N ILE A 790 -44.22 15.78 -3.20
CA ILE A 790 -44.68 14.58 -3.88
C ILE A 790 -44.75 13.40 -2.91
N GLN A 791 -43.71 13.10 -2.16
CA GLN A 791 -43.60 11.95 -1.25
C GLN A 791 -44.62 12.01 -0.09
N ARG A 792 -44.85 13.18 0.48
CA ARG A 792 -45.82 13.39 1.58
C ARG A 792 -47.27 13.36 1.11
N ALA A 793 -47.52 13.15 -0.17
CA ALA A 793 -48.86 13.14 -0.76
C ALA A 793 -49.69 14.38 -0.41
N ILE A 794 -49.06 15.56 -0.34
CA ILE A 794 -49.71 16.82 -0.03
C ILE A 794 -50.68 17.16 -1.15
N PRO A 795 -51.96 17.49 -0.86
CA PRO A 795 -52.92 17.90 -1.88
C PRO A 795 -52.49 19.17 -2.58
N ALA A 796 -52.68 19.25 -3.90
CA ALA A 796 -52.46 20.46 -4.65
C ALA A 796 -53.41 21.57 -4.14
N ASP A 797 -52.89 22.74 -3.87
CA ASP A 797 -53.63 23.89 -3.39
C ASP A 797 -53.24 25.17 -4.16
N LYS A 798 -53.95 26.25 -3.88
CA LYS A 798 -53.73 27.56 -4.54
C LYS A 798 -52.75 28.45 -3.76
N THR A 799 -52.16 27.97 -2.64
CA THR A 799 -51.40 28.82 -1.70
C THR A 799 -49.96 28.38 -1.49
N THR A 800 -49.64 27.07 -1.70
CA THR A 800 -48.32 26.52 -1.43
C THR A 800 -47.38 26.69 -2.61
N TRP A 801 -46.32 27.47 -2.44
CA TRP A 801 -45.28 27.73 -3.40
C TRP A 801 -43.97 27.11 -3.00
N ILE A 802 -43.17 26.64 -3.98
CA ILE A 802 -41.83 26.11 -3.81
C ILE A 802 -40.89 27.02 -4.60
N GLY A 803 -39.84 27.53 -3.95
CA GLY A 803 -38.90 28.48 -4.57
C GLY A 803 -37.93 27.80 -5.54
N MET A 804 -37.62 28.51 -6.64
CA MET A 804 -36.57 28.17 -7.60
C MET A 804 -35.34 29.02 -7.29
N ASN A 805 -34.60 28.66 -6.22
CA ASN A 805 -33.56 29.50 -5.63
C ASN A 805 -32.31 29.67 -6.53
N GLU A 806 -32.07 28.76 -7.45
CA GLU A 806 -30.92 28.80 -8.38
C GLU A 806 -31.30 29.40 -9.73
N VAL A 807 -32.55 29.83 -9.91
CA VAL A 807 -32.98 30.47 -11.17
C VAL A 807 -32.77 31.98 -11.10
N ALA A 808 -31.87 32.46 -11.94
CA ALA A 808 -31.60 33.87 -12.15
C ALA A 808 -31.78 34.25 -13.64
N PHE A 809 -32.14 35.52 -13.91
CA PHE A 809 -32.40 36.04 -15.26
C PHE A 809 -31.32 37.05 -15.64
N THR A 810 -31.06 37.15 -16.98
CA THR A 810 -30.28 38.22 -17.58
C THR A 810 -31.07 39.51 -17.66
N GLU A 811 -30.44 40.64 -17.98
CA GLU A 811 -31.11 41.91 -18.25
C GLU A 811 -32.13 41.83 -19.40
N GLN A 812 -31.98 40.85 -20.29
CA GLN A 812 -32.87 40.55 -21.42
C GLN A 812 -33.99 39.58 -21.07
N SER A 813 -34.17 39.25 -19.79
CA SER A 813 -35.17 38.30 -19.24
C SER A 813 -34.97 36.84 -19.67
N ASP A 814 -33.79 36.43 -20.16
CA ASP A 814 -33.47 35.06 -20.43
C ASP A 814 -32.85 34.38 -19.17
N ALA A 815 -33.00 33.07 -19.04
CA ALA A 815 -32.43 32.32 -17.90
C ALA A 815 -30.89 32.24 -18.04
N GLN A 816 -30.19 32.58 -16.97
CA GLN A 816 -28.72 32.47 -16.93
C GLN A 816 -28.23 31.02 -17.13
N PRO A 817 -27.07 30.77 -17.70
CA PRO A 817 -26.54 29.41 -17.89
C PRO A 817 -26.54 28.56 -16.62
N ALA A 818 -26.22 29.14 -15.48
CA ALA A 818 -26.20 28.47 -14.17
C ALA A 818 -27.59 27.93 -13.74
N SER A 819 -28.65 28.58 -14.19
CA SER A 819 -30.04 28.19 -13.88
C SER A 819 -30.52 26.94 -14.64
N ARG A 820 -29.81 26.51 -15.68
CA ARG A 820 -30.23 25.43 -16.59
C ARG A 820 -30.29 24.08 -15.88
N THR A 821 -29.39 23.82 -14.94
CA THR A 821 -29.36 22.56 -14.16
C THR A 821 -30.67 22.39 -13.39
N GLN A 822 -31.11 23.39 -12.63
CA GLN A 822 -32.33 23.32 -11.86
C GLN A 822 -33.58 23.20 -12.74
N ILE A 823 -33.60 23.88 -13.92
CA ILE A 823 -34.69 23.77 -14.91
C ILE A 823 -34.72 22.35 -15.51
N SER A 824 -33.53 21.77 -15.79
CA SER A 824 -33.44 20.41 -16.32
C SER A 824 -33.89 19.39 -15.29
N ASN A 825 -33.49 19.51 -14.02
CA ASN A 825 -33.93 18.65 -12.93
C ASN A 825 -35.45 18.70 -12.76
N LEU A 826 -36.05 19.89 -12.83
CA LEU A 826 -37.50 20.05 -12.79
C LEU A 826 -38.19 19.33 -13.96
N ALA A 827 -37.64 19.40 -15.17
CA ALA A 827 -38.16 18.69 -16.32
C ALA A 827 -38.12 17.18 -16.13
N GLU A 828 -37.00 16.63 -15.58
CA GLU A 828 -36.85 15.19 -15.31
C GLU A 828 -37.85 14.73 -14.21
N ILE A 829 -38.06 15.51 -13.15
CA ILE A 829 -39.07 15.23 -12.13
C ILE A 829 -40.45 15.17 -12.79
N MET A 830 -40.80 16.14 -13.65
CA MET A 830 -42.08 16.15 -14.33
C MET A 830 -42.28 14.98 -15.30
N LYS A 831 -41.23 14.49 -15.95
CA LYS A 831 -41.29 13.29 -16.79
C LYS A 831 -41.53 12.03 -15.96
N ALA A 832 -40.88 11.90 -14.80
CA ALA A 832 -41.07 10.77 -13.89
C ALA A 832 -42.43 10.73 -13.21
N TYR A 833 -43.10 11.91 -13.11
CA TYR A 833 -44.46 12.04 -12.53
C TYR A 833 -45.41 12.63 -13.59
N PRO A 834 -45.96 11.83 -14.50
CA PRO A 834 -46.75 12.31 -15.66
C PRO A 834 -48.04 13.06 -15.32
N THR A 835 -48.62 12.84 -14.16
CA THR A 835 -49.82 13.51 -13.68
C THR A 835 -49.56 14.90 -13.10
N LEU A 836 -48.30 15.23 -12.78
CA LEU A 836 -47.95 16.48 -12.13
C LEU A 836 -48.14 17.65 -13.07
N LYS A 837 -48.94 18.65 -12.65
CA LYS A 837 -49.10 19.93 -13.35
C LYS A 837 -48.62 21.07 -12.48
N LEU A 838 -47.89 22.00 -13.09
CA LEU A 838 -47.24 23.11 -12.39
C LEU A 838 -47.68 24.48 -12.92
N GLU A 839 -47.85 25.42 -12.01
CA GLU A 839 -47.83 26.86 -12.33
C GLU A 839 -46.44 27.41 -12.03
N ILE A 840 -45.81 28.06 -13.02
CA ILE A 840 -44.52 28.72 -12.93
C ILE A 840 -44.81 30.21 -12.67
N GLY A 841 -44.42 30.70 -11.49
CA GLY A 841 -44.54 32.11 -11.12
C GLY A 841 -43.19 32.82 -11.15
N THR A 842 -43.12 34.00 -11.69
CA THR A 842 -41.97 34.89 -11.60
C THR A 842 -42.36 36.25 -11.06
N SER A 843 -41.48 36.90 -10.30
CA SER A 843 -41.69 38.22 -9.70
C SER A 843 -40.68 39.23 -10.26
N SER A 844 -41.17 40.46 -10.53
CA SER A 844 -40.35 41.59 -10.91
C SER A 844 -41.09 42.89 -10.61
N ASN A 845 -40.37 43.99 -10.44
CA ASN A 845 -40.99 45.30 -10.28
C ASN A 845 -41.82 45.70 -11.52
N ASP A 846 -41.52 45.18 -12.69
CA ASP A 846 -42.31 45.34 -13.93
C ASP A 846 -43.07 44.04 -14.24
N PRO A 847 -44.41 44.05 -14.20
CA PRO A 847 -45.23 42.87 -14.51
C PRO A 847 -45.01 42.31 -15.94
N ALA A 848 -44.63 43.15 -16.91
CA ALA A 848 -44.34 42.70 -18.28
C ALA A 848 -43.02 41.90 -18.32
N VAL A 849 -42.01 42.33 -17.58
CA VAL A 849 -40.74 41.61 -17.42
C VAL A 849 -40.98 40.29 -16.72
N ALA A 850 -41.77 40.28 -15.64
CA ALA A 850 -42.14 39.06 -14.93
C ALA A 850 -42.83 38.07 -15.86
N GLN A 851 -43.82 38.49 -16.64
CA GLN A 851 -44.51 37.59 -17.58
C GLN A 851 -43.56 37.06 -18.68
N GLN A 852 -42.60 37.85 -19.14
CA GLN A 852 -41.61 37.42 -20.12
C GLN A 852 -40.72 36.33 -19.49
N GLN A 853 -40.21 36.50 -18.28
CA GLN A 853 -39.42 35.54 -17.55
C GLN A 853 -40.17 34.20 -17.30
N ALA A 854 -41.42 34.25 -16.89
CA ALA A 854 -42.26 33.05 -16.75
C ALA A 854 -42.41 32.30 -18.08
N THR A 855 -42.61 33.05 -19.18
CA THR A 855 -42.73 32.48 -20.52
C THR A 855 -41.41 31.84 -21.00
N VAL A 856 -40.27 32.38 -20.61
CA VAL A 856 -38.97 31.80 -20.92
C VAL A 856 -38.80 30.46 -20.23
N LEU A 857 -39.07 30.38 -18.92
CA LEU A 857 -39.00 29.10 -18.17
C LEU A 857 -39.96 28.04 -18.74
N HIS A 858 -41.16 28.43 -19.08
CA HIS A 858 -42.17 27.59 -19.73
C HIS A 858 -41.63 27.00 -21.05
N LYS A 859 -41.03 27.82 -21.91
CA LYS A 859 -40.40 27.37 -23.17
C LYS A 859 -39.23 26.41 -22.94
N TYR A 860 -38.39 26.66 -21.91
CA TYR A 860 -37.29 25.77 -21.60
C TYR A 860 -37.79 24.39 -21.15
N LEU A 861 -38.83 24.30 -20.32
CA LEU A 861 -39.40 23.01 -19.89
C LEU A 861 -40.05 22.24 -21.05
N ILE A 862 -40.73 22.93 -21.95
CA ILE A 862 -41.29 22.32 -23.19
C ILE A 862 -40.15 21.81 -24.08
N ALA A 863 -39.10 22.60 -24.28
CA ALA A 863 -37.93 22.17 -25.03
C ALA A 863 -37.23 20.95 -24.42
N GLN A 864 -37.34 20.76 -23.10
CA GLN A 864 -36.88 19.58 -22.39
C GLN A 864 -37.87 18.40 -22.45
N GLY A 865 -38.97 18.49 -23.15
CA GLY A 865 -39.93 17.41 -23.36
C GLY A 865 -41.10 17.33 -22.37
N VAL A 866 -41.36 18.37 -21.62
CA VAL A 866 -42.56 18.47 -20.77
C VAL A 866 -43.77 18.92 -21.65
N ALA A 867 -44.92 18.23 -21.55
CA ALA A 867 -46.10 18.57 -22.32
C ALA A 867 -46.67 19.95 -21.93
N GLU A 868 -47.02 20.78 -22.89
CA GLU A 868 -47.46 22.17 -22.71
C GLU A 868 -48.73 22.29 -21.82
N GLU A 869 -49.66 21.34 -21.93
CA GLU A 869 -50.88 21.30 -21.15
C GLU A 869 -50.66 21.04 -19.62
N ARG A 870 -49.42 20.74 -19.24
CA ARG A 870 -49.03 20.49 -17.83
C ARG A 870 -48.41 21.72 -17.17
N LEU A 871 -48.21 22.79 -17.91
CA LEU A 871 -47.50 23.98 -17.48
C LEU A 871 -48.41 25.25 -17.65
N VAL A 872 -48.41 26.07 -16.61
CA VAL A 872 -49.01 27.41 -16.66
C VAL A 872 -47.94 28.43 -16.30
N ALA A 873 -47.67 29.41 -17.15
CA ALA A 873 -46.71 30.48 -16.92
C ALA A 873 -47.42 31.79 -16.55
N LYS A 874 -47.09 32.35 -15.37
CA LYS A 874 -47.68 33.57 -14.90
C LYS A 874 -46.67 34.53 -14.26
N GLY A 875 -46.54 35.71 -14.84
CA GLY A 875 -45.79 36.81 -14.26
C GLY A 875 -46.56 37.50 -13.16
N TYR A 876 -45.94 37.72 -12.05
CA TYR A 876 -46.42 38.49 -10.93
C TYR A 876 -45.63 39.79 -10.82
N GLY A 877 -46.21 40.83 -10.24
CA GLY A 877 -45.47 42.05 -9.90
C GLY A 877 -44.67 41.90 -8.63
N ALA A 878 -44.30 43.00 -8.02
CA ALA A 878 -43.57 43.03 -6.74
C ALA A 878 -44.31 42.34 -5.59
N ASP A 879 -45.65 42.28 -5.65
CA ASP A 879 -46.54 41.65 -4.63
C ASP A 879 -46.78 40.14 -4.89
N ALA A 880 -45.84 39.44 -5.54
CA ALA A 880 -46.00 38.02 -5.83
C ALA A 880 -46.23 37.23 -4.53
N PRO A 881 -47.14 36.25 -4.47
CA PRO A 881 -47.45 35.49 -3.25
C PRO A 881 -46.24 34.78 -2.61
N PHE A 882 -45.28 34.40 -3.40
CA PHE A 882 -44.06 33.73 -3.00
C PHE A 882 -42.90 34.71 -2.67
N ALA A 883 -43.08 36.01 -2.91
CA ALA A 883 -42.14 37.06 -2.55
C ALA A 883 -42.43 37.66 -1.16
N THR A 884 -43.65 37.47 -0.65
CA THR A 884 -44.14 38.14 0.58
C THR A 884 -44.54 37.16 1.68
N LYS A 885 -44.76 35.88 1.38
CA LYS A 885 -45.19 34.83 2.35
C LYS A 885 -44.15 33.69 2.41
N PRO A 886 -44.12 32.97 3.55
CA PRO A 886 -43.29 31.77 3.65
C PRO A 886 -43.62 30.76 2.54
N LEU A 887 -42.60 30.13 2.02
CA LEU A 887 -42.71 29.05 1.02
C LEU A 887 -42.91 27.69 1.70
N PHE A 888 -43.05 26.61 0.91
CA PHE A 888 -43.18 25.26 1.42
C PHE A 888 -42.05 24.93 2.41
N LEU A 889 -42.34 24.19 3.48
CA LEU A 889 -41.44 23.86 4.59
C LEU A 889 -40.93 25.11 5.37
N ASP A 890 -41.76 26.19 5.44
CA ASP A 890 -41.41 27.45 6.11
C ASP A 890 -40.14 28.12 5.56
N ARG A 891 -39.86 27.89 4.28
CA ARG A 891 -38.72 28.56 3.59
C ARG A 891 -38.97 30.06 3.49
N LYS A 892 -37.89 30.80 3.40
CA LYS A 892 -37.92 32.25 3.20
C LYS A 892 -38.54 32.60 1.86
N PRO A 893 -39.33 33.70 1.77
CA PRO A 893 -39.84 34.22 0.52
C PRO A 893 -38.70 34.44 -0.52
N THR A 894 -38.97 34.18 -1.80
CA THR A 894 -38.01 34.38 -2.88
C THR A 894 -38.42 35.51 -3.79
N GLN A 895 -37.46 36.34 -4.22
CA GLN A 895 -37.62 37.34 -5.26
C GLN A 895 -37.00 36.75 -6.53
N GLY A 896 -37.82 36.22 -7.43
CA GLY A 896 -37.37 35.62 -8.69
C GLY A 896 -38.38 34.64 -9.22
N ALA A 897 -38.12 33.37 -9.16
CA ALA A 897 -39.02 32.33 -9.68
C ALA A 897 -39.45 31.35 -8.57
N ALA A 898 -40.68 30.87 -8.68
CA ALA A 898 -41.22 29.79 -7.86
C ALA A 898 -42.21 28.94 -8.63
N ILE A 899 -42.43 27.72 -8.21
CA ILE A 899 -43.46 26.85 -8.78
C ILE A 899 -44.54 26.54 -7.76
N ARG A 900 -45.72 26.22 -8.27
CA ARG A 900 -46.85 25.72 -7.46
C ARG A 900 -47.41 24.48 -8.17
N VAL A 901 -47.64 23.44 -7.39
CA VAL A 901 -48.31 22.24 -7.88
C VAL A 901 -49.82 22.53 -8.01
N SER A 902 -50.34 22.56 -9.27
CA SER A 902 -51.75 22.85 -9.54
C SER A 902 -52.59 21.57 -9.62
N GLU A 903 -52.01 20.48 -10.05
CA GLU A 903 -52.59 19.13 -10.06
C GLU A 903 -51.48 18.11 -9.92
N ARG A 904 -51.84 16.99 -9.26
CA ARG A 904 -50.82 15.94 -8.94
C ARG A 904 -51.12 14.62 -9.63
#